data_8b3a2188ef79ff9bf1af8df375e2fdf9
#
_entry.id   8b3a2188ef79ff9bf1af8df375e2fdf9
#
_cell.length_a   1.000
_cell.length_b   1.000
_cell.length_c   1.000
_cell.angle_alpha   90.00
_cell.angle_beta   90.00
_cell.angle_gamma   90.00
#
_symmetry.space_group_name_H-M   'P 1'
#
loop_
_entity.id
_entity.type
_entity.pdbx_description
1 polymer ?
#
loop_
_entity_poly.entity_id
_entity_poly.type
_entity_poly.pdbx_seq_one_letter_code
_entity_poly.pdbx_strand_id
1 'polypeptide(L)'
;MVVFQNKALNPVALAISVALGFASLQPAMAEESQDKADETVVVYGNPLYGMAPSEETGGYSVDSATVGTKTPAALKDIPQSITVLTNDYIEERNFVAVDDLAKYTPGLRTMVNDSGRSSIFSRGYEYDEVNLNGLPSPMQSKYGNLPSLAAVDRVEIMRGPSGLFNSTSELGGVINMVLKRPTEEFSGSVTARYGSWDRHYLEADMGGSLNEDGTVRGRFVVANADIKNQVDYNDNDNGTYYGTMEFDLSDTTLLSVYVLHQTKDIVPTNGLPAYSDGSMLNVSRSTYLGSADDNFNAKTTDVGASLQHAFPNGGVGQISARYMDHDMSLEQTYTNGAVDADGNTGLMFSAQANQQKNAAFDANYSQMFGLLGHQSEFVVGTDYKRYESDTQSYTNRKFASINVFDYDPTSVTTPTYSYTSNVHEVQSELGLYGKVTWRLLEPLAVITGARVSWYDLESTTTTISTGAESSETDSFNGKITPYAGVVYDLTDEHALYANYSKVFKPQTSQDENGDMLKPREGNQWETGVKSSLLDGRLNTRASVFLMKDNNIAAQAYDDSGIAITNTYWATGKVETKGVELEATGYLTQNWMTMTGYTFTDIDEKSGDHNSKFDAIPRHSLSLWTDYHLADWVQGLHIGGGMTAVSDYSFTKNGVTTHQGGYALFDAAIRYDITDNMQATFNVYNLFDREYFYRVGTTTTFNMYGEPANVMAGFTYKFK
;
A
#
# COMPACT_ATOMS: atom_id res chain seq x y z
N MET A 1 35.93 33.44 -24.08
CA MET A 1 34.51 33.29 -23.69
C MET A 1 34.11 31.87 -24.10
N VAL A 2 34.32 30.90 -23.20
CA VAL A 2 34.09 29.49 -23.50
C VAL A 2 32.74 29.15 -22.83
N VAL A 3 31.75 28.86 -23.64
CA VAL A 3 30.43 28.45 -23.22
C VAL A 3 30.54 26.99 -22.79
N PHE A 4 30.46 26.69 -21.48
CA PHE A 4 30.25 25.36 -20.98
C PHE A 4 28.78 24.96 -21.20
N GLN A 5 28.53 24.08 -22.16
CA GLN A 5 27.29 23.36 -22.26
C GLN A 5 27.18 22.42 -21.04
N ASN A 6 26.22 22.67 -20.18
CA ASN A 6 25.79 21.74 -19.14
C ASN A 6 25.22 20.48 -19.80
N LYS A 7 26.06 19.44 -19.96
CA LYS A 7 25.55 18.07 -20.12
C LYS A 7 25.21 17.58 -18.74
N ALA A 8 23.92 17.45 -18.46
CA ALA A 8 23.42 16.73 -17.27
C ALA A 8 24.10 15.34 -17.25
N LEU A 9 24.84 15.06 -16.18
CA LEU A 9 25.41 13.75 -15.92
C LEU A 9 24.26 12.77 -15.83
N ASN A 10 24.33 11.68 -16.58
CA ASN A 10 23.34 10.61 -16.53
C ASN A 10 23.30 10.06 -15.08
N PRO A 11 22.17 10.20 -14.34
CA PRO A 11 22.10 9.84 -12.91
C PRO A 11 22.39 8.36 -12.65
N VAL A 12 22.13 7.50 -13.63
CA VAL A 12 22.47 6.07 -13.57
C VAL A 12 23.99 5.85 -13.53
N ALA A 13 24.75 6.66 -14.29
CA ALA A 13 26.21 6.59 -14.28
C ALA A 13 26.80 7.06 -12.94
N LEU A 14 26.18 8.05 -12.29
CA LEU A 14 26.59 8.52 -10.96
C LEU A 14 26.28 7.47 -9.87
N ALA A 15 25.12 6.83 -9.92
CA ALA A 15 24.75 5.78 -8.98
C ALA A 15 25.68 4.56 -9.08
N ILE A 16 26.03 4.14 -10.29
CA ILE A 16 27.00 3.05 -10.53
C ILE A 16 28.41 3.42 -10.05
N SER A 17 28.83 4.69 -10.25
CA SER A 17 30.14 5.17 -9.80
C SER A 17 30.25 5.23 -8.28
N VAL A 18 29.18 5.54 -7.56
CA VAL A 18 29.12 5.53 -6.09
C VAL A 18 29.15 4.08 -5.59
N ALA A 19 28.41 3.16 -6.20
CA ALA A 19 28.40 1.74 -5.83
C ALA A 19 29.78 1.07 -6.03
N LEU A 20 30.51 1.41 -7.09
CA LEU A 20 31.87 0.93 -7.37
C LEU A 20 32.92 1.57 -6.47
N GLY A 21 32.70 2.79 -5.95
CA GLY A 21 33.59 3.47 -5.00
C GLY A 21 33.67 2.80 -3.63
N PHE A 22 32.61 2.14 -3.19
CA PHE A 22 32.58 1.41 -1.93
C PHE A 22 33.41 0.12 -1.92
N ALA A 23 33.70 -0.46 -3.08
CA ALA A 23 34.52 -1.66 -3.20
C ALA A 23 36.03 -1.44 -2.87
N SER A 24 36.45 -0.17 -2.72
CA SER A 24 37.87 0.20 -2.51
C SER A 24 38.23 0.69 -1.09
N LEU A 25 37.28 0.73 -0.16
CA LEU A 25 37.53 1.08 1.25
C LEU A 25 38.08 -0.13 2.00
N GLN A 26 39.42 -0.19 2.16
CA GLN A 26 40.04 -1.16 3.06
C GLN A 26 39.84 -0.73 4.51
N PRO A 27 39.35 -1.62 5.41
CA PRO A 27 39.19 -1.31 6.82
C PRO A 27 40.52 -1.28 7.57
N ALA A 28 40.67 -0.35 8.50
CA ALA A 28 41.71 -0.39 9.51
C ALA A 28 41.41 -1.55 10.46
N MET A 29 42.42 -2.42 10.66
CA MET A 29 42.34 -3.58 11.52
C MET A 29 42.06 -3.17 12.97
N ALA A 30 40.95 -3.67 13.55
CA ALA A 30 40.73 -3.67 14.99
C ALA A 30 41.18 -4.99 15.58
N GLU A 31 42.03 -4.94 16.63
CA GLU A 31 42.51 -6.10 17.39
C GLU A 31 41.36 -6.84 18.09
N GLU A 32 41.35 -8.17 17.96
CA GLU A 32 40.48 -9.08 18.71
C GLU A 32 40.75 -8.95 20.22
N SER A 33 39.73 -8.57 20.98
CA SER A 33 39.66 -8.88 22.40
C SER A 33 38.56 -9.91 22.65
N GLN A 34 38.95 -11.13 22.96
CA GLN A 34 38.05 -12.16 23.48
C GLN A 34 37.63 -11.77 24.90
N ASP A 35 36.38 -11.43 25.07
CA ASP A 35 35.69 -11.55 26.36
C ASP A 35 34.25 -12.02 26.15
N LYS A 36 33.94 -13.10 26.88
CA LYS A 36 32.64 -13.79 26.80
C LYS A 36 31.58 -12.94 27.52
N ALA A 37 30.61 -12.44 26.80
CA ALA A 37 29.31 -12.09 27.34
C ALA A 37 28.25 -13.00 26.69
N ASP A 38 27.40 -13.61 27.50
CA ASP A 38 26.21 -14.33 27.07
C ASP A 38 25.23 -13.29 26.49
N GLU A 39 25.38 -12.96 25.22
CA GLU A 39 24.42 -12.21 24.47
C GLU A 39 23.49 -13.20 23.77
N THR A 40 22.19 -13.05 24.01
CA THR A 40 21.17 -13.66 23.15
C THR A 40 21.24 -12.96 21.81
N VAL A 41 22.18 -13.39 20.97
CA VAL A 41 22.21 -13.01 19.56
C VAL A 41 20.98 -13.64 18.94
N VAL A 42 20.00 -12.83 18.58
CA VAL A 42 18.97 -13.25 17.64
C VAL A 42 19.71 -13.55 16.33
N VAL A 43 20.07 -14.80 16.14
CA VAL A 43 20.69 -15.28 14.90
C VAL A 43 19.56 -15.28 13.89
N TYR A 44 19.38 -14.15 13.21
CA TYR A 44 18.74 -14.18 11.90
C TYR A 44 19.58 -15.17 11.09
N GLY A 45 18.92 -16.13 10.45
CA GLY A 45 19.61 -17.12 9.62
C GLY A 45 20.62 -16.49 8.66
N ASN A 46 21.10 -17.19 7.68
CA ASN A 46 22.07 -16.66 6.73
C ASN A 46 21.78 -15.17 6.40
N PRO A 47 22.69 -14.21 6.65
CA PRO A 47 22.45 -12.77 6.45
C PRO A 47 22.03 -12.42 5.01
N LEU A 48 22.29 -13.30 4.06
CA LEU A 48 21.86 -13.16 2.67
C LEU A 48 20.35 -13.40 2.46
N TYR A 49 19.69 -14.13 3.36
CA TYR A 49 18.27 -14.41 3.21
C TYR A 49 17.38 -13.42 3.97
N GLY A 50 17.97 -12.49 4.72
CA GLY A 50 17.20 -11.49 5.47
C GLY A 50 16.29 -12.13 6.53
N MET A 51 14.98 -11.88 6.41
CA MET A 51 13.97 -12.48 7.28
C MET A 51 13.50 -13.82 6.73
N ALA A 52 13.14 -14.74 7.63
CA ALA A 52 12.40 -15.94 7.27
C ALA A 52 11.08 -15.57 6.56
N PRO A 53 10.61 -16.36 5.58
CA PRO A 53 9.28 -16.22 5.02
C PRO A 53 8.21 -16.29 6.11
N SER A 54 7.13 -15.52 5.98
CA SER A 54 6.04 -15.55 6.97
C SER A 54 5.25 -16.86 6.93
N GLU A 55 5.30 -17.58 5.81
CA GLU A 55 4.76 -18.94 5.63
C GLU A 55 5.39 -19.96 6.60
N GLU A 56 6.62 -19.72 7.08
CA GLU A 56 7.36 -20.60 7.97
C GLU A 56 7.17 -20.25 9.45
N THR A 57 6.66 -19.05 9.77
CA THR A 57 6.52 -18.57 11.16
C THR A 57 5.31 -19.15 11.89
N GLY A 58 4.29 -19.58 11.16
CA GLY A 58 3.05 -20.16 11.67
C GLY A 58 2.28 -19.20 12.57
N GLY A 59 1.29 -18.47 12.02
CA GLY A 59 0.42 -17.56 12.75
C GLY A 59 0.44 -16.12 12.23
N TYR A 60 -0.12 -15.18 13.02
CA TYR A 60 -0.36 -13.80 12.59
C TYR A 60 0.79 -12.84 12.91
N SER A 61 1.82 -13.29 13.59
CA SER A 61 2.92 -12.44 14.08
C SER A 61 4.25 -12.82 13.45
N VAL A 62 5.06 -11.80 13.18
CA VAL A 62 6.50 -11.92 12.88
C VAL A 62 7.26 -10.99 13.83
N ASP A 63 8.53 -11.30 14.08
CA ASP A 63 9.35 -10.56 15.04
C ASP A 63 9.98 -9.30 14.44
N SER A 64 10.07 -9.21 13.11
CA SER A 64 10.83 -8.18 12.42
C SER A 64 10.16 -7.70 11.14
N ALA A 65 10.62 -6.54 10.63
CA ALA A 65 10.21 -5.96 9.36
C ALA A 65 11.40 -5.30 8.66
N THR A 66 11.24 -5.03 7.36
CA THR A 66 12.23 -4.30 6.54
C THR A 66 11.76 -2.90 6.15
N VAL A 67 10.45 -2.66 6.21
CA VAL A 67 9.87 -1.35 5.88
C VAL A 67 10.38 -0.28 6.87
N GLY A 68 10.86 0.85 6.35
CA GLY A 68 11.41 1.94 7.17
C GLY A 68 12.81 1.71 7.72
N THR A 69 13.48 0.60 7.41
CA THR A 69 14.81 0.27 7.92
C THR A 69 15.84 -0.11 6.85
N LYS A 70 15.41 -0.65 5.71
CA LYS A 70 16.23 -1.26 4.64
C LYS A 70 16.93 -2.56 5.06
N THR A 71 17.10 -2.80 6.33
CA THR A 71 17.63 -4.03 6.93
C THR A 71 16.56 -4.65 7.82
N PRO A 72 16.54 -5.98 8.02
CA PRO A 72 15.66 -6.61 9.01
C PRO A 72 15.90 -6.01 10.40
N ALA A 73 14.84 -5.55 11.04
CA ALA A 73 14.91 -5.02 12.39
C ALA A 73 13.72 -5.51 13.23
N ALA A 74 13.95 -5.80 14.51
CA ALA A 74 12.89 -6.22 15.39
C ALA A 74 11.78 -5.14 15.48
N LEU A 75 10.52 -5.56 15.47
CA LEU A 75 9.39 -4.63 15.46
C LEU A 75 9.43 -3.65 16.65
N LYS A 76 9.93 -4.09 17.81
CA LYS A 76 10.08 -3.24 19.00
C LYS A 76 11.14 -2.16 18.84
N ASP A 77 12.18 -2.42 18.01
CA ASP A 77 13.32 -1.51 17.82
C ASP A 77 13.09 -0.46 16.73
N ILE A 78 12.00 -0.57 15.97
CA ILE A 78 11.64 0.40 14.94
C ILE A 78 10.75 1.47 15.56
N PRO A 79 11.19 2.74 15.70
CA PRO A 79 10.41 3.77 16.39
C PRO A 79 9.30 4.37 15.51
N GLN A 80 8.54 3.54 14.82
CA GLN A 80 7.37 3.92 14.01
C GLN A 80 6.28 2.87 14.11
N SER A 81 5.05 3.26 13.81
CA SER A 81 3.90 2.34 13.73
C SER A 81 4.02 1.45 12.51
N ILE A 82 4.29 0.17 12.73
CA ILE A 82 4.36 -0.86 11.70
C ILE A 82 3.42 -1.99 12.06
N THR A 83 2.67 -2.48 11.05
CA THR A 83 1.86 -3.70 11.11
C THR A 83 2.37 -4.63 10.03
N VAL A 84 2.57 -5.90 10.37
CA VAL A 84 2.91 -6.95 9.40
C VAL A 84 1.76 -7.93 9.33
N LEU A 85 1.30 -8.19 8.11
CA LEU A 85 0.22 -9.13 7.81
C LEU A 85 0.86 -10.34 7.14
N THR A 86 0.82 -11.47 7.83
CA THR A 86 1.46 -12.71 7.42
C THR A 86 0.67 -13.44 6.33
N ASN A 87 1.29 -14.38 5.66
CA ASN A 87 0.63 -15.28 4.72
C ASN A 87 -0.54 -16.03 5.38
N ASP A 88 -0.36 -16.57 6.60
CA ASP A 88 -1.43 -17.27 7.31
C ASP A 88 -2.68 -16.41 7.51
N TYR A 89 -2.52 -15.13 7.88
CA TYR A 89 -3.64 -14.21 8.02
C TYR A 89 -4.33 -13.91 6.67
N ILE A 90 -3.54 -13.72 5.61
CA ILE A 90 -4.02 -13.48 4.24
C ILE A 90 -4.85 -14.68 3.75
N GLU A 91 -4.32 -15.89 3.90
CA GLU A 91 -4.95 -17.13 3.44
C GLU A 91 -6.23 -17.46 4.22
N GLU A 92 -6.19 -17.36 5.55
CA GLU A 92 -7.33 -17.67 6.41
C GLU A 92 -8.52 -16.74 6.16
N ARG A 93 -8.23 -15.46 5.89
CA ARG A 93 -9.24 -14.45 5.60
C ARG A 93 -9.69 -14.46 4.12
N ASN A 94 -9.09 -15.30 3.27
CA ASN A 94 -9.32 -15.38 1.83
C ASN A 94 -9.11 -14.02 1.10
N PHE A 95 -8.13 -13.22 1.52
CA PHE A 95 -7.83 -11.97 0.84
C PHE A 95 -7.15 -12.25 -0.51
N VAL A 96 -7.64 -11.59 -1.56
CA VAL A 96 -7.13 -11.75 -2.93
C VAL A 96 -6.33 -10.54 -3.37
N ALA A 97 -6.75 -9.35 -2.96
CA ALA A 97 -6.12 -8.10 -3.32
C ALA A 97 -5.82 -7.24 -2.07
N VAL A 98 -4.90 -6.29 -2.22
CA VAL A 98 -4.46 -5.44 -1.12
C VAL A 98 -5.58 -4.55 -0.57
N ASP A 99 -6.58 -4.21 -1.37
CA ASP A 99 -7.75 -3.45 -0.93
C ASP A 99 -8.69 -4.27 -0.04
N ASP A 100 -8.83 -5.58 -0.30
CA ASP A 100 -9.55 -6.49 0.60
C ASP A 100 -8.86 -6.55 1.97
N LEU A 101 -7.55 -6.80 1.95
CA LEU A 101 -6.73 -6.84 3.16
C LEU A 101 -6.80 -5.53 3.95
N ALA A 102 -6.70 -4.37 3.28
CA ALA A 102 -6.76 -3.07 3.92
C ALA A 102 -8.11 -2.78 4.61
N LYS A 103 -9.21 -3.33 4.10
CA LYS A 103 -10.56 -3.20 4.68
C LYS A 103 -10.64 -3.76 6.11
N TYR A 104 -9.86 -4.80 6.41
CA TYR A 104 -9.86 -5.50 7.70
C TYR A 104 -8.62 -5.20 8.56
N THR A 105 -7.70 -4.39 8.04
CA THR A 105 -6.47 -4.03 8.77
C THR A 105 -6.73 -2.86 9.72
N PRO A 106 -6.34 -2.96 11.00
CA PRO A 106 -6.47 -1.85 11.95
C PRO A 106 -5.84 -0.56 11.43
N GLY A 107 -6.56 0.56 11.58
CA GLY A 107 -6.06 1.89 11.23
C GLY A 107 -5.99 2.21 9.73
N LEU A 108 -6.44 1.31 8.87
CA LEU A 108 -6.62 1.57 7.46
C LEU A 108 -8.09 1.85 7.12
N ARG A 109 -8.29 2.65 6.07
CA ARG A 109 -9.59 2.92 5.48
C ARG A 109 -9.48 2.73 3.98
N THR A 110 -10.39 1.97 3.39
CA THR A 110 -10.49 1.79 1.94
C THR A 110 -11.66 2.61 1.41
N MET A 111 -11.46 3.38 0.35
CA MET A 111 -12.53 3.99 -0.43
C MET A 111 -12.61 3.27 -1.76
N VAL A 112 -13.59 2.40 -1.89
CA VAL A 112 -13.80 1.58 -3.10
C VAL A 112 -14.37 2.44 -4.21
N ASN A 113 -13.85 2.33 -5.42
CA ASN A 113 -14.52 2.80 -6.64
C ASN A 113 -15.37 1.67 -7.21
N ASP A 114 -14.72 0.52 -7.38
CA ASP A 114 -15.29 -0.78 -7.71
C ASP A 114 -14.32 -1.87 -7.22
N SER A 115 -14.64 -3.13 -7.44
CA SER A 115 -13.74 -4.22 -7.07
C SER A 115 -12.40 -4.09 -7.80
N GLY A 116 -11.29 -3.94 -7.04
CA GLY A 116 -9.94 -3.86 -7.57
C GLY A 116 -9.45 -2.47 -7.98
N ARG A 117 -10.26 -1.41 -7.77
CA ARG A 117 -9.87 -0.01 -7.95
C ARG A 117 -10.20 0.81 -6.71
N SER A 118 -9.50 0.59 -5.64
CA SER A 118 -9.72 1.25 -4.34
C SER A 118 -8.58 2.16 -3.95
N SER A 119 -8.90 3.25 -3.27
CA SER A 119 -7.92 4.09 -2.58
C SER A 119 -7.79 3.64 -1.13
N ILE A 120 -6.57 3.51 -0.64
CA ILE A 120 -6.27 3.08 0.74
C ILE A 120 -5.71 4.26 1.52
N PHE A 121 -6.26 4.50 2.70
CA PHE A 121 -5.91 5.64 3.56
C PHE A 121 -5.41 5.18 4.92
N SER A 122 -4.47 5.92 5.46
CA SER A 122 -4.06 5.86 6.85
C SER A 122 -3.98 7.27 7.43
N ARG A 123 -4.48 7.49 8.65
CA ARG A 123 -4.42 8.78 9.34
C ARG A 123 -4.97 9.96 8.52
N GLY A 124 -5.92 9.69 7.58
CA GLY A 124 -6.52 10.68 6.70
C GLY A 124 -5.85 10.83 5.33
N TYR A 125 -4.66 10.27 5.11
CA TYR A 125 -3.91 10.41 3.87
C TYR A 125 -3.88 9.11 3.07
N GLU A 126 -4.01 9.24 1.75
CA GLU A 126 -3.97 8.15 0.79
C GLU A 126 -2.54 7.60 0.66
N TYR A 127 -2.40 6.29 0.50
CA TYR A 127 -1.17 5.70 0.02
C TYR A 127 -1.12 5.87 -1.50
N ASP A 128 -0.11 6.54 -2.00
CA ASP A 128 0.06 6.81 -3.42
C ASP A 128 1.15 5.95 -4.09
N GLU A 129 1.87 5.20 -3.28
CA GLU A 129 2.89 4.25 -3.73
C GLU A 129 2.77 2.92 -2.97
N VAL A 130 3.09 1.84 -3.65
CA VAL A 130 3.29 0.50 -3.10
C VAL A 130 4.71 0.04 -3.42
N ASN A 131 5.37 -0.54 -2.44
CA ASN A 131 6.67 -1.16 -2.66
C ASN A 131 6.49 -2.65 -2.94
N LEU A 132 7.23 -3.19 -3.90
CA LEU A 132 7.51 -4.61 -4.02
C LEU A 132 8.97 -4.87 -3.64
N ASN A 133 9.18 -5.70 -2.62
CA ASN A 133 10.52 -5.98 -2.08
C ASN A 133 11.33 -4.69 -1.80
N GLY A 134 10.66 -3.64 -1.27
CA GLY A 134 11.27 -2.36 -0.91
C GLY A 134 11.48 -1.35 -2.05
N LEU A 135 11.14 -1.69 -3.30
CA LEU A 135 11.24 -0.79 -4.45
C LEU A 135 9.88 -0.19 -4.83
N PRO A 136 9.73 1.15 -4.86
CA PRO A 136 8.45 1.82 -5.02
C PRO A 136 7.89 1.75 -6.44
N SER A 137 6.57 1.82 -6.52
CA SER A 137 5.79 2.04 -7.73
C SER A 137 4.54 2.84 -7.40
N PRO A 138 4.10 3.74 -8.28
CA PRO A 138 2.84 4.45 -8.06
C PRO A 138 1.66 3.49 -7.88
N MET A 139 0.79 3.83 -6.92
CA MET A 139 -0.46 3.12 -6.66
C MET A 139 -1.62 4.11 -6.80
N GLN A 140 -2.30 4.07 -7.95
CA GLN A 140 -3.43 4.96 -8.21
C GLN A 140 -4.67 4.13 -8.54
N SER A 141 -5.69 4.22 -7.69
CA SER A 141 -6.93 3.44 -7.81
C SER A 141 -7.58 3.52 -9.18
N LYS A 142 -7.58 4.71 -9.80
CA LYS A 142 -8.19 4.94 -11.12
C LYS A 142 -7.58 4.09 -12.25
N TYR A 143 -6.34 3.64 -12.10
CA TYR A 143 -5.64 2.83 -13.11
C TYR A 143 -5.68 1.33 -12.82
N GLY A 144 -6.20 0.90 -11.67
CA GLY A 144 -6.35 -0.51 -11.34
C GLY A 144 -5.03 -1.26 -11.12
N ASN A 145 -3.96 -0.55 -10.78
CA ASN A 145 -2.63 -1.12 -10.56
C ASN A 145 -2.39 -1.65 -9.12
N LEU A 146 -3.46 -1.85 -8.34
CA LEU A 146 -3.38 -2.53 -7.04
C LEU A 146 -2.92 -3.97 -7.23
N PRO A 147 -1.85 -4.41 -6.52
CA PRO A 147 -1.30 -5.76 -6.69
C PRO A 147 -2.21 -6.87 -6.12
N SER A 148 -2.11 -8.06 -6.71
CA SER A 148 -2.68 -9.30 -6.17
C SER A 148 -1.82 -9.86 -5.03
N LEU A 149 -2.45 -10.51 -4.06
CA LEU A 149 -1.78 -11.12 -2.91
C LEU A 149 -1.28 -12.55 -3.20
N ALA A 150 -1.66 -13.18 -4.32
CA ALA A 150 -1.25 -14.55 -4.65
C ALA A 150 0.28 -14.75 -4.68
N ALA A 151 1.04 -13.73 -5.13
CA ALA A 151 2.50 -13.76 -5.20
C ALA A 151 3.19 -13.24 -3.93
N VAL A 152 2.44 -12.92 -2.85
CA VAL A 152 2.92 -12.18 -1.69
C VAL A 152 3.08 -13.11 -0.48
N ASP A 153 4.25 -13.08 0.16
CA ASP A 153 4.52 -13.73 1.43
C ASP A 153 3.91 -12.96 2.60
N ARG A 154 4.11 -11.63 2.62
CA ARG A 154 3.59 -10.75 3.67
C ARG A 154 3.44 -9.33 3.20
N VAL A 155 2.61 -8.57 3.90
CA VAL A 155 2.44 -7.13 3.67
C VAL A 155 2.90 -6.37 4.91
N GLU A 156 3.91 -5.53 4.76
CA GLU A 156 4.42 -4.66 5.81
C GLU A 156 3.85 -3.24 5.62
N ILE A 157 3.13 -2.73 6.60
CA ILE A 157 2.44 -1.44 6.53
C ILE A 157 3.05 -0.50 7.56
N MET A 158 3.73 0.53 7.08
CA MET A 158 4.23 1.62 7.90
C MET A 158 3.28 2.81 7.79
N ARG A 159 2.87 3.37 8.95
CA ARG A 159 1.99 4.53 9.01
C ARG A 159 2.76 5.81 9.28
N GLY A 160 2.34 6.88 8.61
CA GLY A 160 2.97 8.19 8.71
C GLY A 160 4.17 8.37 7.77
N PRO A 161 4.74 9.58 7.70
CA PRO A 161 5.77 9.96 6.75
C PRO A 161 7.00 9.04 6.76
N SER A 162 7.44 8.60 5.58
CA SER A 162 8.58 7.70 5.36
C SER A 162 9.82 8.40 4.75
N GLY A 163 9.93 9.70 4.93
CA GLY A 163 10.81 10.56 4.16
C GLY A 163 12.30 10.20 4.11
N LEU A 164 12.78 9.34 5.02
CA LEU A 164 14.16 8.88 4.97
C LEU A 164 14.44 8.00 3.73
N PHE A 165 13.50 7.12 3.37
CA PHE A 165 13.65 6.18 2.25
C PHE A 165 12.71 6.46 1.08
N ASN A 166 11.75 7.38 1.26
CA ASN A 166 10.85 7.84 0.22
C ASN A 166 10.33 9.24 0.58
N SER A 167 11.02 10.29 0.13
CA SER A 167 10.78 11.67 0.56
C SER A 167 9.59 12.34 -0.13
N THR A 168 9.14 11.84 -1.27
CA THR A 168 8.05 12.42 -2.08
C THR A 168 6.73 11.68 -1.93
N SER A 169 6.65 10.64 -1.07
CA SER A 169 5.40 9.93 -0.77
C SER A 169 4.38 10.80 -0.01
N GLU A 170 3.13 10.36 0.00
CA GLU A 170 2.09 10.94 0.84
C GLU A 170 2.33 10.67 2.35
N LEU A 171 1.64 11.45 3.20
CA LEU A 171 1.76 11.34 4.64
C LEU A 171 1.14 10.03 5.19
N GLY A 172 0.36 9.29 4.40
CA GLY A 172 -0.24 8.00 4.81
C GLY A 172 0.79 6.97 5.24
N GLY A 173 1.93 6.92 4.56
CA GLY A 173 3.02 6.00 4.84
C GLY A 173 3.44 5.16 3.64
N VAL A 174 3.85 3.91 3.89
CA VAL A 174 4.29 2.96 2.87
C VAL A 174 3.64 1.60 3.11
N ILE A 175 3.12 1.00 2.05
CA ILE A 175 2.76 -0.41 1.97
C ILE A 175 3.89 -1.12 1.23
N ASN A 176 4.55 -2.08 1.88
CA ASN A 176 5.59 -2.91 1.28
C ASN A 176 5.08 -4.35 1.17
N MET A 177 4.95 -4.83 -0.05
CA MET A 177 4.59 -6.21 -0.35
C MET A 177 5.88 -7.00 -0.57
N VAL A 178 6.11 -7.97 0.29
CA VAL A 178 7.26 -8.89 0.17
C VAL A 178 6.79 -10.10 -0.61
N LEU A 179 7.44 -10.37 -1.73
CA LEU A 179 7.08 -11.46 -2.62
C LEU A 179 7.51 -12.81 -2.07
N LYS A 180 6.76 -13.87 -2.39
CA LYS A 180 7.08 -15.26 -2.07
C LYS A 180 8.46 -15.63 -2.63
N ARG A 181 9.27 -16.32 -1.83
CA ARG A 181 10.61 -16.80 -2.21
C ARG A 181 10.55 -18.27 -2.57
N PRO A 182 11.52 -18.79 -3.34
CA PRO A 182 11.68 -20.23 -3.53
C PRO A 182 11.95 -20.94 -2.21
N THR A 183 11.43 -22.13 -2.05
CA THR A 183 11.71 -23.03 -0.93
C THR A 183 12.99 -23.85 -1.19
N GLU A 184 13.66 -24.32 -0.15
CA GLU A 184 14.83 -25.22 -0.29
C GLU A 184 14.38 -26.61 -0.73
N GLU A 185 13.36 -27.16 -0.06
CA GLU A 185 12.76 -28.43 -0.41
C GLU A 185 11.60 -28.21 -1.40
N PHE A 186 11.32 -29.22 -2.22
CA PHE A 186 10.15 -29.18 -3.09
C PHE A 186 8.88 -29.12 -2.25
N SER A 187 8.07 -28.11 -2.49
CA SER A 187 6.77 -27.94 -1.85
C SER A 187 5.80 -27.30 -2.82
N GLY A 188 4.51 -27.55 -2.61
CA GLY A 188 3.49 -26.89 -3.41
C GLY A 188 2.10 -27.03 -2.83
N SER A 189 1.18 -26.24 -3.39
CA SER A 189 -0.23 -26.29 -3.03
C SER A 189 -1.11 -26.02 -4.25
N VAL A 190 -2.34 -26.55 -4.17
CA VAL A 190 -3.45 -26.18 -5.04
C VAL A 190 -4.60 -25.75 -4.13
N THR A 191 -5.09 -24.54 -4.33
CA THR A 191 -6.21 -23.97 -3.59
C THR A 191 -7.36 -23.67 -4.52
N ALA A 192 -8.57 -24.10 -4.15
CA ALA A 192 -9.81 -23.77 -4.83
C ALA A 192 -10.81 -23.19 -3.83
N ARG A 193 -11.44 -22.05 -4.17
CA ARG A 193 -12.48 -21.41 -3.34
C ARG A 193 -13.69 -21.09 -4.19
N TYR A 194 -14.89 -21.20 -3.60
CA TYR A 194 -16.15 -20.84 -4.24
C TYR A 194 -17.10 -20.20 -3.23
N GLY A 195 -17.80 -19.17 -3.62
CA GLY A 195 -18.65 -18.39 -2.72
C GLY A 195 -19.87 -17.75 -3.35
N SER A 196 -20.51 -16.87 -2.60
CA SER A 196 -21.67 -16.09 -3.03
C SER A 196 -21.39 -15.34 -4.33
N TRP A 197 -22.43 -15.15 -5.16
CA TRP A 197 -22.39 -14.48 -6.48
C TRP A 197 -21.48 -15.18 -7.50
N ASP A 198 -21.34 -16.51 -7.43
CA ASP A 198 -20.44 -17.31 -8.25
C ASP A 198 -18.95 -16.89 -8.17
N ARG A 199 -18.59 -16.22 -7.08
CA ARG A 199 -17.21 -15.84 -6.77
C ARG A 199 -16.33 -17.09 -6.70
N HIS A 200 -15.20 -17.09 -7.41
CA HIS A 200 -14.29 -18.25 -7.38
C HIS A 200 -12.82 -17.82 -7.41
N TYR A 201 -11.99 -18.66 -6.85
CA TYR A 201 -10.54 -18.53 -6.81
C TYR A 201 -9.89 -19.88 -7.04
N LEU A 202 -8.89 -19.90 -7.91
CA LEU A 202 -8.05 -21.06 -8.15
C LEU A 202 -6.59 -20.63 -8.14
N GLU A 203 -5.76 -21.32 -7.35
CA GLU A 203 -4.32 -21.07 -7.26
C GLU A 203 -3.56 -22.39 -7.33
N ALA A 204 -2.39 -22.36 -8.00
CA ALA A 204 -1.35 -23.37 -7.91
C ALA A 204 -0.03 -22.67 -7.60
N ASP A 205 0.64 -23.12 -6.56
CA ASP A 205 1.91 -22.60 -6.06
C ASP A 205 2.89 -23.76 -5.89
N MET A 206 4.08 -23.67 -6.52
CA MET A 206 5.10 -24.71 -6.47
C MET A 206 6.48 -24.10 -6.41
N GLY A 207 7.33 -24.62 -5.53
CA GLY A 207 8.71 -24.17 -5.37
C GLY A 207 9.65 -25.30 -4.94
N GLY A 208 10.94 -25.05 -5.07
CA GLY A 208 11.99 -25.99 -4.62
C GLY A 208 13.33 -25.76 -5.29
N SER A 209 14.31 -26.53 -4.87
CA SER A 209 15.62 -26.59 -5.48
C SER A 209 15.55 -27.16 -6.88
N LEU A 210 16.27 -26.55 -7.82
CA LEU A 210 16.35 -26.94 -9.22
C LEU A 210 17.64 -27.71 -9.55
N ASN A 211 18.58 -27.81 -8.59
CA ASN A 211 19.81 -28.58 -8.69
C ASN A 211 20.08 -29.35 -7.39
N GLU A 212 20.97 -30.35 -7.47
CA GLU A 212 21.28 -31.23 -6.34
C GLU A 212 21.94 -30.50 -5.15
N ASP A 213 22.70 -29.45 -5.42
CA ASP A 213 23.41 -28.67 -4.40
C ASP A 213 22.54 -27.64 -3.70
N GLY A 214 21.26 -27.46 -4.11
CA GLY A 214 20.36 -26.47 -3.54
C GLY A 214 20.72 -25.00 -3.84
N THR A 215 21.73 -24.76 -4.67
CA THR A 215 22.24 -23.41 -4.98
C THR A 215 21.40 -22.65 -6.03
N VAL A 216 20.51 -23.35 -6.73
CA VAL A 216 19.54 -22.76 -7.64
C VAL A 216 18.15 -23.21 -7.23
N ARG A 217 17.30 -22.24 -6.87
CA ARG A 217 15.94 -22.49 -6.41
C ARG A 217 14.96 -21.70 -7.25
N GLY A 218 13.76 -22.23 -7.43
CA GLY A 218 12.69 -21.56 -8.17
C GLY A 218 11.33 -21.73 -7.52
N ARG A 219 10.43 -20.78 -7.76
CA ARG A 219 9.01 -20.85 -7.38
C ARG A 219 8.17 -20.27 -8.48
N PHE A 220 7.00 -20.86 -8.66
CA PHE A 220 6.01 -20.45 -9.65
C PHE A 220 4.62 -20.44 -9.00
N VAL A 221 3.87 -19.33 -9.19
CA VAL A 221 2.50 -19.17 -8.71
C VAL A 221 1.61 -18.74 -9.87
N VAL A 222 0.50 -19.43 -10.04
CA VAL A 222 -0.58 -19.02 -10.95
C VAL A 222 -1.87 -18.95 -10.17
N ALA A 223 -2.57 -17.84 -10.29
CA ALA A 223 -3.89 -17.67 -9.68
C ALA A 223 -4.87 -17.01 -10.66
N ASN A 224 -6.13 -17.43 -10.58
CA ASN A 224 -7.27 -16.74 -11.18
C ASN A 224 -8.32 -16.50 -10.11
N ALA A 225 -8.83 -15.27 -10.06
CA ALA A 225 -9.82 -14.83 -9.10
C ALA A 225 -10.95 -14.09 -9.82
N ASP A 226 -12.17 -14.59 -9.75
CA ASP A 226 -13.37 -13.84 -10.10
C ASP A 226 -13.98 -13.27 -8.82
N ILE A 227 -13.86 -11.94 -8.64
CA ILE A 227 -14.22 -11.24 -7.40
C ILE A 227 -15.56 -10.49 -7.62
N LYS A 228 -16.60 -11.23 -7.98
CA LYS A 228 -17.96 -10.67 -8.09
C LYS A 228 -18.48 -10.20 -6.74
N ASN A 229 -19.39 -9.24 -6.75
CA ASN A 229 -20.12 -8.80 -5.56
C ASN A 229 -21.63 -8.75 -5.85
N GLN A 230 -22.41 -8.18 -4.93
CA GLN A 230 -23.87 -8.13 -5.04
C GLN A 230 -24.41 -7.21 -6.13
N VAL A 231 -23.59 -6.32 -6.72
CA VAL A 231 -24.04 -5.37 -7.73
C VAL A 231 -24.23 -6.08 -9.06
N ASP A 232 -25.39 -5.94 -9.69
CA ASP A 232 -25.67 -6.54 -10.99
C ASP A 232 -24.65 -6.02 -12.03
N TYR A 233 -24.29 -6.85 -13.00
CA TYR A 233 -23.26 -6.57 -14.02
C TYR A 233 -21.83 -6.33 -13.49
N ASN A 234 -21.60 -6.18 -12.18
CA ASN A 234 -20.25 -5.97 -11.64
C ASN A 234 -19.47 -7.29 -11.60
N ASP A 235 -18.62 -7.46 -12.58
CA ASP A 235 -17.72 -8.59 -12.75
C ASP A 235 -16.26 -8.14 -12.54
N ASN A 236 -15.38 -9.02 -12.05
CA ASN A 236 -13.97 -8.69 -11.81
C ASN A 236 -13.11 -9.94 -11.89
N ASP A 237 -12.59 -10.25 -13.08
CA ASP A 237 -11.69 -11.37 -13.34
C ASP A 237 -10.22 -10.90 -13.27
N ASN A 238 -9.45 -11.55 -12.40
CA ASN A 238 -8.04 -11.23 -12.16
C ASN A 238 -7.17 -12.47 -12.40
N GLY A 239 -6.22 -12.36 -13.32
CA GLY A 239 -5.16 -13.33 -13.51
C GLY A 239 -3.86 -12.89 -12.85
N THR A 240 -3.14 -13.80 -12.20
CA THR A 240 -1.82 -13.58 -11.63
C THR A 240 -0.87 -14.70 -12.03
N TYR A 241 0.28 -14.32 -12.56
CA TYR A 241 1.35 -15.23 -12.99
C TYR A 241 2.66 -14.72 -12.39
N TYR A 242 3.23 -15.47 -11.49
CA TYR A 242 4.47 -15.12 -10.79
C TYR A 242 5.51 -16.22 -10.96
N GLY A 243 6.73 -15.82 -11.23
CA GLY A 243 7.89 -16.70 -11.26
C GLY A 243 9.07 -16.02 -10.60
N THR A 244 9.81 -16.75 -9.76
CA THR A 244 11.02 -16.24 -9.11
C THR A 244 12.10 -17.31 -9.07
N MET A 245 13.36 -16.88 -9.15
CA MET A 245 14.53 -17.72 -9.02
C MET A 245 15.56 -17.08 -8.10
N GLU A 246 16.24 -17.90 -7.34
CA GLU A 246 17.38 -17.53 -6.52
C GLU A 246 18.61 -18.37 -6.92
N PHE A 247 19.75 -17.69 -6.93
CA PHE A 247 21.05 -18.26 -7.29
C PHE A 247 22.06 -17.92 -6.20
N ASP A 248 22.57 -18.89 -5.48
CA ASP A 248 23.72 -18.74 -4.60
C ASP A 248 24.98 -18.70 -5.47
N LEU A 249 25.39 -17.51 -5.89
CA LEU A 249 26.60 -17.33 -6.71
C LEU A 249 27.87 -17.69 -5.95
N SER A 250 27.81 -17.61 -4.63
CA SER A 250 28.80 -18.08 -3.66
C SER A 250 28.13 -18.17 -2.28
N ASP A 251 28.84 -18.68 -1.27
CA ASP A 251 28.38 -18.72 0.13
C ASP A 251 28.06 -17.34 0.71
N THR A 252 28.53 -16.27 0.06
CA THR A 252 28.35 -14.88 0.50
C THR A 252 27.61 -14.01 -0.51
N THR A 253 27.11 -14.56 -1.63
CA THR A 253 26.48 -13.77 -2.70
C THR A 253 25.24 -14.45 -3.23
N LEU A 254 24.09 -13.80 -3.07
CA LEU A 254 22.78 -14.24 -3.52
C LEU A 254 22.27 -13.32 -4.62
N LEU A 255 21.86 -13.89 -5.75
CA LEU A 255 21.09 -13.20 -6.80
C LEU A 255 19.65 -13.73 -6.78
N SER A 256 18.70 -12.83 -6.67
CA SER A 256 17.26 -13.12 -6.79
C SER A 256 16.69 -12.38 -8.01
N VAL A 257 15.85 -13.05 -8.80
CA VAL A 257 15.12 -12.44 -9.92
C VAL A 257 13.67 -12.85 -9.90
N TYR A 258 12.76 -11.97 -10.34
CA TYR A 258 11.35 -12.31 -10.46
C TYR A 258 10.69 -11.68 -11.68
N VAL A 259 9.58 -12.29 -12.10
CA VAL A 259 8.58 -11.72 -12.99
C VAL A 259 7.20 -11.91 -12.40
N LEU A 260 6.41 -10.84 -12.38
CA LEU A 260 5.00 -10.85 -11.98
C LEU A 260 4.17 -10.23 -13.10
N HIS A 261 3.26 -11.03 -13.67
CA HIS A 261 2.31 -10.56 -14.67
C HIS A 261 0.89 -10.67 -14.13
N GLN A 262 0.11 -9.59 -14.26
CA GLN A 262 -1.26 -9.50 -13.76
C GLN A 262 -2.18 -8.97 -14.85
N THR A 263 -3.39 -9.53 -14.92
CA THR A 263 -4.49 -9.05 -15.76
C THR A 263 -5.71 -8.76 -14.92
N LYS A 264 -6.46 -7.73 -15.27
CA LYS A 264 -7.76 -7.39 -14.68
C LYS A 264 -8.74 -7.09 -15.79
N ASP A 265 -9.91 -7.68 -15.69
CA ASP A 265 -11.06 -7.40 -16.55
C ASP A 265 -12.27 -7.14 -15.63
N ILE A 266 -12.69 -5.88 -15.58
CA ILE A 266 -13.66 -5.39 -14.60
C ILE A 266 -14.81 -4.73 -15.33
N VAL A 267 -16.06 -5.01 -14.96
CA VAL A 267 -17.19 -4.14 -15.27
C VAL A 267 -17.25 -3.04 -14.20
N PRO A 268 -16.82 -1.81 -14.52
CA PRO A 268 -16.65 -0.75 -13.53
C PRO A 268 -17.98 -0.18 -13.04
N THR A 269 -18.00 0.30 -11.79
CA THR A 269 -19.11 1.07 -11.25
C THR A 269 -18.59 2.27 -10.44
N ASN A 270 -19.29 3.39 -10.55
CA ASN A 270 -19.08 4.54 -9.66
C ASN A 270 -20.19 4.66 -8.61
N GLY A 271 -20.94 3.57 -8.34
CA GLY A 271 -22.02 3.53 -7.36
C GLY A 271 -23.24 4.39 -7.72
N LEU A 272 -23.96 4.81 -6.71
CA LEU A 272 -25.23 5.47 -6.82
C LEU A 272 -25.12 6.99 -6.66
N PRO A 273 -26.02 7.79 -7.29
CA PRO A 273 -26.24 9.18 -6.93
C PRO A 273 -27.02 9.28 -5.61
N ALA A 274 -27.25 10.50 -5.14
CA ALA A 274 -28.16 10.82 -4.04
C ALA A 274 -29.15 11.90 -4.49
N TYR A 275 -30.14 12.20 -3.66
CA TYR A 275 -31.02 13.35 -3.89
C TYR A 275 -30.27 14.68 -3.70
N SER A 276 -30.82 15.76 -4.21
CA SER A 276 -30.19 17.08 -4.18
C SER A 276 -29.93 17.63 -2.76
N ASP A 277 -30.67 17.15 -1.77
CA ASP A 277 -30.48 17.47 -0.36
C ASP A 277 -29.43 16.60 0.36
N GLY A 278 -28.83 15.63 -0.35
CA GLY A 278 -27.86 14.69 0.19
C GLY A 278 -28.44 13.41 0.78
N SER A 279 -29.77 13.26 0.80
CA SER A 279 -30.40 12.01 1.25
C SER A 279 -30.11 10.87 0.27
N MET A 280 -29.84 9.68 0.81
CA MET A 280 -29.48 8.50 0.03
C MET A 280 -30.69 7.89 -0.66
N LEU A 281 -30.47 7.28 -1.83
CA LEU A 281 -31.47 6.48 -2.52
C LEU A 281 -31.79 5.21 -1.72
N ASN A 282 -33.07 4.86 -1.67
CA ASN A 282 -33.53 3.58 -1.17
C ASN A 282 -33.84 2.64 -2.34
N VAL A 283 -32.81 1.96 -2.84
CA VAL A 283 -32.89 1.00 -3.96
C VAL A 283 -32.25 -0.32 -3.54
N SER A 284 -32.37 -1.37 -4.38
CA SER A 284 -31.67 -2.64 -4.12
C SER A 284 -30.17 -2.44 -3.98
N ARG A 285 -29.53 -3.21 -3.09
CA ARG A 285 -28.06 -3.28 -2.99
C ARG A 285 -27.40 -3.80 -4.28
N SER A 286 -28.17 -4.44 -5.17
CA SER A 286 -27.72 -4.91 -6.47
C SER A 286 -27.85 -3.89 -7.60
N THR A 287 -28.43 -2.70 -7.35
CA THR A 287 -28.66 -1.69 -8.38
C THR A 287 -27.37 -1.25 -9.06
N TYR A 288 -27.31 -1.39 -10.38
CA TYR A 288 -26.25 -0.93 -11.26
C TYR A 288 -26.80 0.17 -12.19
N LEU A 289 -26.11 1.31 -12.24
CA LEU A 289 -26.51 2.49 -13.03
C LEU A 289 -25.49 2.85 -14.11
N GLY A 290 -24.64 1.88 -14.52
CA GLY A 290 -23.78 1.96 -15.69
C GLY A 290 -24.42 1.35 -16.94
N SER A 291 -23.64 1.17 -18.01
CA SER A 291 -24.02 0.42 -19.19
C SER A 291 -23.57 -1.04 -19.08
N ALA A 292 -24.33 -1.96 -19.66
CA ALA A 292 -23.89 -3.37 -19.78
C ALA A 292 -22.65 -3.52 -20.68
N ASP A 293 -22.32 -2.50 -21.49
CA ASP A 293 -21.13 -2.46 -22.36
C ASP A 293 -19.90 -1.86 -21.63
N ASP A 294 -20.05 -1.37 -20.40
CA ASP A 294 -18.94 -0.77 -19.65
C ASP A 294 -17.83 -1.80 -19.40
N ASN A 295 -16.58 -1.39 -19.56
CA ASN A 295 -15.44 -2.25 -19.34
C ASN A 295 -14.21 -1.49 -18.82
N PHE A 296 -13.40 -2.19 -18.06
CA PHE A 296 -12.09 -1.77 -17.60
C PHE A 296 -11.12 -2.95 -17.73
N ASN A 297 -10.10 -2.75 -18.53
CA ASN A 297 -9.05 -3.75 -18.74
C ASN A 297 -7.70 -3.18 -18.29
N ALA A 298 -6.95 -3.95 -17.50
CA ALA A 298 -5.60 -3.58 -17.13
C ALA A 298 -4.64 -4.78 -17.23
N LYS A 299 -3.40 -4.50 -17.63
CA LYS A 299 -2.31 -5.47 -17.67
C LYS A 299 -1.08 -4.84 -17.04
N THR A 300 -0.48 -5.54 -16.09
CA THR A 300 0.73 -5.09 -15.40
C THR A 300 1.79 -6.18 -15.52
N THR A 301 2.97 -5.83 -16.01
CA THR A 301 4.15 -6.70 -15.98
C THR A 301 5.22 -6.04 -15.14
N ASP A 302 5.69 -6.74 -14.12
CA ASP A 302 6.68 -6.27 -13.17
C ASP A 302 7.85 -7.25 -13.17
N VAL A 303 9.07 -6.75 -13.36
CA VAL A 303 10.28 -7.54 -13.32
C VAL A 303 11.27 -6.92 -12.35
N GLY A 304 11.95 -7.74 -11.59
CA GLY A 304 12.94 -7.24 -10.65
C GLY A 304 14.10 -8.20 -10.44
N ALA A 305 15.19 -7.61 -9.97
CA ALA A 305 16.39 -8.34 -9.58
C ALA A 305 17.01 -7.71 -8.34
N SER A 306 17.60 -8.53 -7.48
CA SER A 306 18.34 -8.12 -6.30
C SER A 306 19.61 -8.95 -6.15
N LEU A 307 20.74 -8.28 -5.96
CA LEU A 307 22.03 -8.89 -5.64
C LEU A 307 22.41 -8.49 -4.23
N GLN A 308 22.59 -9.47 -3.35
CA GLN A 308 23.06 -9.29 -1.99
C GLN A 308 24.45 -9.90 -1.82
N HIS A 309 25.31 -9.21 -1.07
CA HIS A 309 26.65 -9.70 -0.74
C HIS A 309 26.99 -9.43 0.72
N ALA A 310 27.37 -10.50 1.43
CA ALA A 310 27.91 -10.42 2.79
C ALA A 310 29.43 -10.27 2.75
N PHE A 311 29.95 -9.15 3.26
CA PHE A 311 31.38 -8.85 3.28
C PHE A 311 32.06 -9.49 4.47
N PRO A 312 33.38 -9.77 4.38
CA PRO A 312 34.14 -10.37 5.47
C PRO A 312 34.17 -9.55 6.79
N ASN A 313 33.90 -8.24 6.70
CA ASN A 313 33.78 -7.34 7.85
C ASN A 313 32.40 -7.36 8.53
N GLY A 314 31.52 -8.27 8.14
CA GLY A 314 30.16 -8.38 8.66
C GLY A 314 29.16 -7.37 8.07
N GLY A 315 29.56 -6.55 7.10
CA GLY A 315 28.66 -5.67 6.37
C GLY A 315 27.87 -6.44 5.31
N VAL A 316 26.70 -5.91 4.93
CA VAL A 316 25.85 -6.44 3.84
C VAL A 316 25.61 -5.33 2.83
N GLY A 317 25.92 -5.59 1.57
CA GLY A 317 25.56 -4.75 0.43
C GLY A 317 24.41 -5.34 -0.34
N GLN A 318 23.51 -4.48 -0.79
CA GLN A 318 22.39 -4.87 -1.65
C GLN A 318 22.27 -3.91 -2.83
N ILE A 319 22.03 -4.44 -4.02
CA ILE A 319 21.67 -3.69 -5.21
C ILE A 319 20.39 -4.31 -5.75
N SER A 320 19.36 -3.49 -5.91
CA SER A 320 18.05 -3.93 -6.40
C SER A 320 17.56 -3.04 -7.53
N ALA A 321 16.93 -3.63 -8.51
CA ALA A 321 16.29 -2.93 -9.61
C ALA A 321 14.93 -3.54 -9.93
N ARG A 322 14.00 -2.69 -10.36
CA ARG A 322 12.62 -3.04 -10.74
C ARG A 322 12.20 -2.25 -11.96
N TYR A 323 11.47 -2.90 -12.86
CA TYR A 323 10.79 -2.24 -13.97
C TYR A 323 9.36 -2.75 -14.07
N MET A 324 8.41 -1.82 -14.15
CA MET A 324 6.99 -2.09 -14.34
C MET A 324 6.51 -1.45 -15.64
N ASP A 325 5.75 -2.23 -16.42
CA ASP A 325 4.98 -1.78 -17.58
C ASP A 325 3.50 -2.05 -17.30
N HIS A 326 2.65 -1.04 -17.45
CA HIS A 326 1.24 -1.11 -17.16
C HIS A 326 0.43 -0.42 -18.26
N ASP A 327 -0.53 -1.16 -18.81
CA ASP A 327 -1.50 -0.68 -19.79
C ASP A 327 -2.91 -0.80 -19.24
N MET A 328 -3.73 0.22 -19.41
CA MET A 328 -5.13 0.26 -18.98
C MET A 328 -6.02 0.90 -20.04
N SER A 329 -7.22 0.34 -20.23
CA SER A 329 -8.33 0.97 -20.95
C SER A 329 -9.60 0.94 -20.10
N LEU A 330 -10.35 2.03 -20.15
CA LEU A 330 -11.63 2.21 -19.44
C LEU A 330 -12.65 2.79 -20.40
N GLU A 331 -13.82 2.19 -20.49
CA GLU A 331 -15.04 2.74 -21.03
C GLU A 331 -16.12 2.62 -19.95
N GLN A 332 -16.66 3.73 -19.50
CA GLN A 332 -17.55 3.74 -18.35
C GLN A 332 -18.66 4.76 -18.48
N THR A 333 -19.87 4.30 -18.18
CA THR A 333 -21.08 5.11 -18.04
C THR A 333 -21.44 5.22 -16.56
N TYR A 334 -21.75 6.41 -16.07
CA TYR A 334 -22.14 6.63 -14.68
C TYR A 334 -22.97 7.90 -14.50
N THR A 335 -23.60 8.03 -13.36
CA THR A 335 -24.51 9.15 -13.06
C THR A 335 -23.77 10.49 -12.92
N ASN A 336 -24.34 11.56 -13.47
CA ASN A 336 -23.77 12.91 -13.52
C ASN A 336 -24.77 13.99 -13.07
N GLY A 337 -25.63 13.68 -12.13
CA GLY A 337 -26.61 14.61 -11.55
C GLY A 337 -27.17 14.04 -10.25
N ALA A 338 -27.65 14.93 -9.37
CA ALA A 338 -28.50 14.50 -8.28
C ALA A 338 -29.84 13.98 -8.85
N VAL A 339 -30.46 13.05 -8.13
CA VAL A 339 -31.77 12.52 -8.50
C VAL A 339 -32.83 13.54 -8.16
N ASP A 340 -33.74 13.79 -9.12
CA ASP A 340 -34.92 14.65 -8.91
C ASP A 340 -36.05 13.91 -8.18
N ALA A 341 -37.15 14.62 -7.90
CA ALA A 341 -38.32 14.09 -7.19
C ALA A 341 -39.03 12.97 -7.96
N ASP A 342 -38.88 12.91 -9.27
CA ASP A 342 -39.48 11.90 -10.15
C ASP A 342 -38.54 10.70 -10.40
N GLY A 343 -37.35 10.72 -9.80
CA GLY A 343 -36.36 9.65 -9.94
C GLY A 343 -35.38 9.79 -11.12
N ASN A 344 -35.38 10.95 -11.80
CA ASN A 344 -34.53 11.12 -12.98
C ASN A 344 -33.14 11.68 -12.62
N THR A 345 -32.12 11.25 -13.36
CA THR A 345 -30.76 11.79 -13.32
C THR A 345 -30.11 11.72 -14.71
N GLY A 346 -29.03 12.49 -14.89
CA GLY A 346 -28.23 12.42 -16.11
C GLY A 346 -27.18 11.30 -16.02
N LEU A 347 -26.78 10.77 -17.17
CA LEU A 347 -25.61 9.93 -17.34
C LEU A 347 -24.52 10.68 -18.09
N MET A 348 -23.29 10.39 -17.75
CA MET A 348 -22.11 10.73 -18.53
C MET A 348 -21.38 9.47 -18.97
N PHE A 349 -20.70 9.57 -20.11
CA PHE A 349 -19.77 8.55 -20.59
C PHE A 349 -18.34 9.09 -20.51
N SER A 350 -17.41 8.26 -20.06
CA SER A 350 -15.99 8.56 -20.00
C SER A 350 -15.19 7.38 -20.54
N ALA A 351 -14.23 7.69 -21.40
CA ALA A 351 -13.25 6.72 -21.88
C ALA A 351 -11.84 7.20 -21.55
N GLN A 352 -10.98 6.29 -21.16
CA GLN A 352 -9.59 6.56 -20.83
C GLN A 352 -8.69 5.40 -21.29
N ALA A 353 -7.52 5.73 -21.84
CA ALA A 353 -6.43 4.81 -22.00
C ALA A 353 -5.21 5.37 -21.27
N ASN A 354 -4.51 4.51 -20.56
CA ASN A 354 -3.31 4.91 -19.83
C ASN A 354 -2.22 3.87 -20.02
N GLN A 355 -1.01 4.34 -20.30
CA GLN A 355 0.20 3.54 -20.30
C GLN A 355 1.15 4.11 -19.26
N GLN A 356 1.72 3.24 -18.41
CA GLN A 356 2.68 3.62 -17.39
C GLN A 356 3.94 2.79 -17.49
N LYS A 357 5.09 3.42 -17.29
CA LYS A 357 6.38 2.78 -17.14
C LYS A 357 7.04 3.29 -15.87
N ASN A 358 7.44 2.38 -15.01
CA ASN A 358 8.12 2.73 -13.77
C ASN A 358 9.44 1.97 -13.69
N ALA A 359 10.54 2.68 -13.45
CA ALA A 359 11.84 2.11 -13.16
C ALA A 359 12.29 2.56 -11.77
N ALA A 360 12.67 1.61 -10.92
CA ALA A 360 13.19 1.88 -9.59
C ALA A 360 14.52 1.13 -9.39
N PHE A 361 15.44 1.78 -8.71
CA PHE A 361 16.77 1.26 -8.37
C PHE A 361 17.12 1.66 -6.95
N ASP A 362 17.75 0.77 -6.19
CA ASP A 362 18.30 1.03 -4.86
C ASP A 362 19.64 0.31 -4.72
N ALA A 363 20.62 0.99 -4.16
CA ALA A 363 21.89 0.39 -3.75
C ALA A 363 22.21 0.87 -2.35
N ASN A 364 22.41 -0.08 -1.43
CA ASN A 364 22.69 0.23 -0.04
C ASN A 364 23.77 -0.69 0.55
N TYR A 365 24.35 -0.19 1.62
CA TYR A 365 25.30 -0.93 2.45
C TYR A 365 24.96 -0.70 3.91
N SER A 366 24.89 -1.78 4.67
CA SER A 366 24.69 -1.78 6.12
C SER A 366 25.84 -2.46 6.83
N GLN A 367 26.17 -1.98 8.02
CA GLN A 367 27.19 -2.61 8.85
C GLN A 367 26.97 -2.33 10.33
N MET A 368 27.18 -3.34 11.14
CA MET A 368 27.28 -3.23 12.58
C MET A 368 28.69 -2.72 12.95
N PHE A 369 28.75 -1.88 13.98
CA PHE A 369 30.02 -1.39 14.56
C PHE A 369 29.90 -1.22 16.07
N GLY A 370 31.00 -1.41 16.76
CA GLY A 370 31.08 -1.24 18.22
C GLY A 370 31.16 0.23 18.61
N LEU A 371 30.30 0.69 19.52
CA LEU A 371 30.35 2.02 20.13
C LEU A 371 30.05 1.93 21.62
N LEU A 372 30.94 2.46 22.47
CA LEU A 372 30.79 2.43 23.93
C LEU A 372 30.58 1.03 24.55
N GLY A 373 31.04 -0.02 23.87
CA GLY A 373 30.84 -1.42 24.27
C GLY A 373 29.54 -2.04 23.78
N HIS A 374 28.73 -1.31 23.01
CA HIS A 374 27.45 -1.76 22.45
C HIS A 374 27.50 -1.84 20.92
N GLN A 375 26.66 -2.70 20.33
CA GLN A 375 26.52 -2.85 18.87
C GLN A 375 25.60 -1.74 18.33
N SER A 376 26.13 -0.93 17.45
CA SER A 376 25.46 0.10 16.67
C SER A 376 25.42 -0.31 15.21
N GLU A 377 24.51 0.27 14.42
CA GLU A 377 24.37 -0.02 13.00
C GLU A 377 24.35 1.28 12.18
N PHE A 378 24.96 1.26 11.01
CA PHE A 378 24.68 2.29 10.00
C PHE A 378 24.19 1.66 8.69
N VAL A 379 23.37 2.42 7.98
CA VAL A 379 22.92 2.12 6.62
C VAL A 379 23.15 3.37 5.78
N VAL A 380 23.78 3.22 4.62
CA VAL A 380 23.95 4.29 3.64
C VAL A 380 23.54 3.77 2.28
N GLY A 381 22.98 4.63 1.44
CA GLY A 381 22.58 4.19 0.11
C GLY A 381 22.14 5.32 -0.79
N THR A 382 21.82 4.92 -2.00
CA THR A 382 21.27 5.76 -3.06
C THR A 382 20.15 5.03 -3.75
N ASP A 383 19.13 5.77 -4.12
CA ASP A 383 18.03 5.25 -4.93
C ASP A 383 17.69 6.18 -6.09
N TYR A 384 17.05 5.62 -7.09
CA TYR A 384 16.52 6.36 -8.23
C TYR A 384 15.17 5.76 -8.61
N LYS A 385 14.19 6.63 -8.85
CA LYS A 385 12.91 6.24 -9.45
C LYS A 385 12.57 7.14 -10.62
N ARG A 386 11.98 6.56 -11.66
CA ARG A 386 11.42 7.26 -12.81
C ARG A 386 10.05 6.68 -13.12
N TYR A 387 9.08 7.53 -13.15
CA TYR A 387 7.71 7.24 -13.55
C TYR A 387 7.37 8.01 -14.83
N GLU A 388 6.79 7.32 -15.81
CA GLU A 388 6.32 7.90 -17.07
C GLU A 388 4.89 7.42 -17.30
N SER A 389 3.99 8.32 -17.64
CA SER A 389 2.57 8.03 -17.86
C SER A 389 2.05 8.80 -19.08
N ASP A 390 1.38 8.09 -19.99
CA ASP A 390 0.61 8.63 -21.10
C ASP A 390 -0.86 8.34 -20.87
N THR A 391 -1.68 9.40 -20.75
CA THR A 391 -3.11 9.28 -20.47
C THR A 391 -3.94 9.97 -21.54
N GLN A 392 -4.65 9.20 -22.35
CA GLN A 392 -5.64 9.71 -23.28
C GLN A 392 -7.02 9.68 -22.64
N SER A 393 -7.84 10.71 -22.86
CA SER A 393 -9.18 10.79 -22.29
C SER A 393 -10.21 11.38 -23.22
N TYR A 394 -11.47 10.92 -23.01
CA TYR A 394 -12.69 11.46 -23.59
C TYR A 394 -13.78 11.51 -22.53
N THR A 395 -14.62 12.55 -22.56
CA THR A 395 -15.76 12.68 -21.64
C THR A 395 -16.95 13.32 -22.33
N ASN A 396 -18.11 12.66 -22.28
CA ASN A 396 -19.39 13.21 -22.67
C ASN A 396 -20.28 13.36 -21.42
N ARG A 397 -20.38 14.59 -20.91
CA ARG A 397 -21.13 14.90 -19.66
C ARG A 397 -22.64 14.90 -19.81
N LYS A 398 -23.17 14.88 -21.04
CA LYS A 398 -24.61 14.88 -21.35
C LYS A 398 -24.95 13.70 -22.26
N PHE A 399 -24.57 12.51 -21.80
CA PHE A 399 -24.65 11.31 -22.63
C PHE A 399 -26.08 10.79 -22.75
N ALA A 400 -26.79 10.63 -21.63
CA ALA A 400 -28.17 10.16 -21.58
C ALA A 400 -28.88 10.70 -20.32
N SER A 401 -30.17 10.41 -20.20
CA SER A 401 -30.96 10.60 -18.97
C SER A 401 -31.70 9.31 -18.65
N ILE A 402 -31.79 8.96 -17.38
CA ILE A 402 -32.43 7.74 -16.89
C ILE A 402 -33.36 8.05 -15.72
N ASN A 403 -34.30 7.11 -15.45
CA ASN A 403 -34.98 7.02 -14.16
C ASN A 403 -34.33 5.90 -13.33
N VAL A 404 -33.82 6.23 -12.15
CA VAL A 404 -33.04 5.27 -11.31
C VAL A 404 -33.86 4.09 -10.79
N PHE A 405 -35.19 4.19 -10.80
CA PHE A 405 -36.11 3.16 -10.33
C PHE A 405 -36.60 2.20 -11.43
N ASP A 406 -36.36 2.55 -12.71
CA ASP A 406 -36.78 1.75 -13.88
C ASP A 406 -35.69 1.79 -14.97
N TYR A 407 -34.43 1.54 -14.59
CA TYR A 407 -33.30 1.58 -15.51
C TYR A 407 -32.88 0.18 -15.93
N ASP A 408 -32.76 -0.02 -17.25
CA ASP A 408 -32.16 -1.21 -17.85
C ASP A 408 -30.77 -0.86 -18.39
N PRO A 409 -29.67 -1.42 -17.82
CA PRO A 409 -28.30 -1.18 -18.28
C PRO A 409 -28.04 -1.53 -19.74
N THR A 410 -28.85 -2.40 -20.36
CA THR A 410 -28.75 -2.76 -21.77
C THR A 410 -29.38 -1.71 -22.72
N SER A 411 -30.12 -0.76 -22.17
CA SER A 411 -30.78 0.31 -22.95
C SER A 411 -29.81 1.40 -23.42
N VAL A 412 -28.63 1.47 -22.86
CA VAL A 412 -27.59 2.45 -23.17
C VAL A 412 -26.33 1.73 -23.64
N THR A 413 -25.85 2.06 -24.83
CA THR A 413 -24.68 1.44 -25.43
C THR A 413 -23.51 2.40 -25.53
N THR A 414 -22.29 1.86 -25.54
CA THR A 414 -21.06 2.65 -25.71
C THR A 414 -21.13 3.51 -26.99
N PRO A 415 -20.97 4.85 -26.91
CA PRO A 415 -21.00 5.71 -28.07
C PRO A 415 -19.71 5.56 -28.91
N THR A 416 -19.79 5.91 -30.18
CA THR A 416 -18.58 6.14 -30.97
C THR A 416 -17.89 7.41 -30.46
N TYR A 417 -16.63 7.32 -30.13
CA TYR A 417 -15.84 8.44 -29.59
C TYR A 417 -14.43 8.50 -30.19
N SER A 418 -13.74 9.60 -29.94
CA SER A 418 -12.32 9.78 -30.16
C SER A 418 -11.75 10.54 -28.97
N TYR A 419 -10.58 10.16 -28.51
CA TYR A 419 -9.92 10.87 -27.39
C TYR A 419 -9.74 12.35 -27.73
N THR A 420 -9.92 13.21 -26.73
CA THR A 420 -9.88 14.68 -26.88
C THR A 420 -8.62 15.29 -26.29
N SER A 421 -8.02 14.64 -25.31
CA SER A 421 -6.77 15.08 -24.68
C SER A 421 -5.82 13.92 -24.46
N ASN A 422 -4.51 14.24 -24.47
CA ASN A 422 -3.44 13.39 -24.02
C ASN A 422 -2.61 14.13 -22.96
N VAL A 423 -2.33 13.48 -21.85
CA VAL A 423 -1.43 13.98 -20.80
C VAL A 423 -0.25 13.04 -20.74
N HIS A 424 0.92 13.57 -21.08
CA HIS A 424 2.21 12.91 -20.92
C HIS A 424 2.91 13.47 -19.68
N GLU A 425 3.21 12.60 -18.71
CA GLU A 425 3.85 12.98 -17.45
C GLU A 425 5.10 12.15 -17.22
N VAL A 426 6.19 12.81 -16.87
CA VAL A 426 7.45 12.18 -16.46
C VAL A 426 7.88 12.74 -15.12
N GLN A 427 8.07 11.86 -14.14
CA GLN A 427 8.64 12.20 -12.84
C GLN A 427 9.92 11.40 -12.62
N SER A 428 10.94 12.02 -12.05
CA SER A 428 12.14 11.34 -11.62
C SER A 428 12.63 11.86 -10.28
N GLU A 429 13.15 10.96 -9.45
CA GLU A 429 13.79 11.30 -8.19
C GLU A 429 15.07 10.50 -8.01
N LEU A 430 16.15 11.20 -7.67
CA LEU A 430 17.39 10.64 -7.17
C LEU A 430 17.51 10.95 -5.67
N GLY A 431 17.84 9.96 -4.85
CA GLY A 431 18.05 10.10 -3.41
C GLY A 431 19.41 9.60 -2.95
N LEU A 432 20.02 10.34 -2.04
CA LEU A 432 21.11 9.85 -1.21
C LEU A 432 20.63 9.83 0.23
N TYR A 433 20.79 8.72 0.92
CA TYR A 433 20.30 8.58 2.28
C TYR A 433 21.32 7.91 3.21
N GLY A 434 21.19 8.22 4.50
CA GLY A 434 21.96 7.57 5.55
C GLY A 434 21.19 7.53 6.85
N LYS A 435 21.30 6.41 7.56
CA LYS A 435 20.72 6.17 8.88
C LYS A 435 21.80 5.60 9.79
N VAL A 436 21.85 6.05 11.03
CA VAL A 436 22.69 5.44 12.08
C VAL A 436 21.80 5.16 13.29
N THR A 437 21.87 3.94 13.77
CA THR A 437 21.31 3.50 15.05
C THR A 437 22.44 3.45 16.07
N TRP A 438 22.48 4.45 16.95
CA TRP A 438 23.47 4.60 18.02
C TRP A 438 22.98 3.88 19.27
N ARG A 439 23.52 2.71 19.61
CA ARG A 439 23.27 2.04 20.89
C ARG A 439 24.20 2.66 21.94
N LEU A 440 23.72 3.71 22.61
CA LEU A 440 24.51 4.51 23.56
C LEU A 440 24.62 3.84 24.93
N LEU A 441 23.59 3.10 25.32
CA LEU A 441 23.51 2.25 26.50
C LEU A 441 22.79 0.97 26.07
N GLU A 442 22.92 -0.10 26.84
CA GLU A 442 22.24 -1.36 26.57
C GLU A 442 20.72 -1.16 26.28
N PRO A 443 19.95 -0.40 27.14
CA PRO A 443 18.54 -0.17 26.87
C PRO A 443 18.25 1.02 25.95
N LEU A 444 19.24 1.80 25.48
CA LEU A 444 19.01 3.06 24.76
C LEU A 444 19.60 3.07 23.37
N ALA A 445 18.74 3.08 22.37
CA ALA A 445 19.07 3.35 20.99
C ALA A 445 18.57 4.74 20.56
N VAL A 446 19.46 5.53 19.96
CA VAL A 446 19.12 6.80 19.27
C VAL A 446 19.30 6.57 17.78
N ILE A 447 18.30 6.91 17.01
CA ILE A 447 18.33 6.73 15.56
C ILE A 447 18.36 8.14 14.92
N THR A 448 19.32 8.35 14.04
CA THR A 448 19.43 9.59 13.26
C THR A 448 19.57 9.26 11.78
N GLY A 449 18.94 10.04 10.94
CA GLY A 449 19.04 9.85 9.50
C GLY A 449 18.72 11.12 8.74
N ALA A 450 19.17 11.15 7.51
CA ALA A 450 18.83 12.20 6.57
C ALA A 450 18.85 11.63 5.14
N ARG A 451 18.01 12.23 4.30
CA ARG A 451 17.99 12.04 2.86
C ARG A 451 18.16 13.38 2.16
N VAL A 452 18.90 13.36 1.07
CA VAL A 452 19.00 14.48 0.12
C VAL A 452 18.39 14.02 -1.20
N SER A 453 17.40 14.76 -1.70
CA SER A 453 16.67 14.39 -2.92
C SER A 453 16.81 15.44 -4.00
N TRP A 454 16.91 14.97 -5.25
CA TRP A 454 16.76 15.72 -6.49
C TRP A 454 15.54 15.18 -7.21
N TYR A 455 14.64 16.07 -7.60
CA TYR A 455 13.36 15.70 -8.19
C TYR A 455 13.09 16.58 -9.40
N ASP A 456 12.59 15.96 -10.47
CA ASP A 456 12.14 16.61 -11.68
C ASP A 456 10.77 16.06 -12.10
N LEU A 457 9.85 16.96 -12.47
CA LEU A 457 8.54 16.70 -13.05
C LEU A 457 8.39 17.47 -14.35
N GLU A 458 7.92 16.78 -15.38
CA GLU A 458 7.44 17.36 -16.63
C GLU A 458 6.07 16.79 -16.94
N SER A 459 5.08 17.65 -17.20
CA SER A 459 3.73 17.28 -17.59
C SER A 459 3.31 18.07 -18.80
N THR A 460 2.97 17.40 -19.89
CA THR A 460 2.51 18.03 -21.13
C THR A 460 1.09 17.56 -21.46
N THR A 461 0.17 18.51 -21.54
CA THR A 461 -1.21 18.27 -21.96
C THR A 461 -1.38 18.69 -23.43
N THR A 462 -1.78 17.75 -24.29
CA THR A 462 -2.07 17.97 -25.71
C THR A 462 -3.57 17.89 -25.95
N THR A 463 -4.14 18.93 -26.54
CA THR A 463 -5.52 18.88 -27.10
C THR A 463 -5.46 18.22 -28.46
N ILE A 464 -5.93 16.99 -28.59
CA ILE A 464 -5.74 16.14 -29.77
C ILE A 464 -6.32 16.77 -31.06
N SER A 465 -7.48 17.41 -30.98
CA SER A 465 -8.17 17.97 -32.16
C SER A 465 -7.43 19.16 -32.78
N THR A 466 -6.65 19.91 -32.01
CA THR A 466 -5.94 21.12 -32.48
C THR A 466 -4.43 20.93 -32.48
N GLY A 467 -3.91 19.92 -31.82
CA GLY A 467 -2.49 19.76 -31.57
C GLY A 467 -1.90 20.82 -30.62
N ALA A 468 -2.76 21.57 -29.91
CA ALA A 468 -2.30 22.57 -28.96
C ALA A 468 -1.72 21.88 -27.70
N GLU A 469 -0.53 22.33 -27.28
CA GLU A 469 0.19 21.78 -26.11
C GLU A 469 0.34 22.84 -25.03
N SER A 470 0.26 22.36 -23.78
CA SER A 470 0.60 23.12 -22.58
C SER A 470 1.50 22.26 -21.72
N SER A 471 2.69 22.74 -21.41
CA SER A 471 3.68 21.99 -20.59
C SER A 471 3.93 22.71 -19.28
N GLU A 472 4.05 21.92 -18.22
CA GLU A 472 4.37 22.34 -16.86
C GLU A 472 5.59 21.57 -16.38
N THR A 473 6.52 22.26 -15.70
CA THR A 473 7.73 21.64 -15.16
C THR A 473 7.96 22.08 -13.74
N ASP A 474 8.43 21.17 -12.89
CA ASP A 474 8.83 21.47 -11.51
C ASP A 474 10.12 20.71 -11.17
N SER A 475 11.00 21.31 -10.36
CA SER A 475 12.23 20.66 -9.96
C SER A 475 12.70 21.11 -8.59
N PHE A 476 13.27 20.18 -7.83
CA PHE A 476 13.90 20.46 -6.55
C PHE A 476 15.30 19.89 -6.50
N ASN A 477 16.26 20.75 -6.09
CA ASN A 477 17.67 20.39 -6.04
C ASN A 477 18.17 20.36 -4.59
N GLY A 478 18.58 19.16 -4.12
CA GLY A 478 19.20 19.00 -2.82
C GLY A 478 18.24 19.22 -1.63
N LYS A 479 16.97 18.82 -1.75
CA LYS A 479 16.01 18.90 -0.65
C LYS A 479 16.37 17.91 0.46
N ILE A 480 16.60 18.42 1.67
CA ILE A 480 16.97 17.61 2.84
C ILE A 480 15.72 17.20 3.60
N THR A 481 15.60 15.90 3.87
CA THR A 481 14.53 15.29 4.67
C THR A 481 15.15 14.60 5.89
N PRO A 482 15.05 15.20 7.10
CA PRO A 482 15.61 14.63 8.31
C PRO A 482 14.69 13.56 8.92
N TYR A 483 15.31 12.63 9.66
CA TYR A 483 14.67 11.64 10.49
C TYR A 483 15.39 11.54 11.84
N ALA A 484 14.64 11.42 12.92
CA ALA A 484 15.18 11.15 14.24
C ALA A 484 14.24 10.21 15.01
N GLY A 485 14.82 9.29 15.78
CA GLY A 485 14.08 8.37 16.63
C GLY A 485 14.84 8.03 17.89
N VAL A 486 14.13 7.57 18.89
CA VAL A 486 14.69 7.02 20.11
C VAL A 486 13.88 5.80 20.53
N VAL A 487 14.59 4.76 20.96
CA VAL A 487 14.00 3.56 21.56
C VAL A 487 14.67 3.36 22.91
N TYR A 488 13.86 3.13 23.93
CA TYR A 488 14.34 2.84 25.28
C TYR A 488 13.68 1.55 25.79
N ASP A 489 14.47 0.49 25.91
CA ASP A 489 14.03 -0.79 26.44
C ASP A 489 13.79 -0.64 27.95
N LEU A 490 12.51 -0.70 28.36
CA LEU A 490 12.13 -0.73 29.78
C LEU A 490 12.44 -2.09 30.40
N THR A 491 12.22 -3.14 29.62
CA THR A 491 12.52 -4.53 29.89
C THR A 491 12.84 -5.23 28.56
N ASP A 492 13.21 -6.47 28.57
CA ASP A 492 13.44 -7.28 27.35
C ASP A 492 12.19 -7.36 26.48
N GLU A 493 10.99 -7.28 27.09
CA GLU A 493 9.70 -7.39 26.42
C GLU A 493 9.08 -6.03 26.04
N HIS A 494 9.45 -4.93 26.71
CA HIS A 494 8.78 -3.62 26.57
C HIS A 494 9.76 -2.52 26.19
N ALA A 495 9.44 -1.77 25.14
CA ALA A 495 10.20 -0.60 24.72
C ALA A 495 9.30 0.64 24.59
N LEU A 496 9.82 1.78 25.09
CA LEU A 496 9.30 3.10 24.78
C LEU A 496 9.96 3.62 23.52
N TYR A 497 9.20 4.33 22.69
CA TYR A 497 9.79 4.99 21.53
C TYR A 497 9.21 6.39 21.30
N ALA A 498 9.98 7.20 20.60
CA ALA A 498 9.50 8.43 20.00
C ALA A 498 10.24 8.66 18.68
N ASN A 499 9.55 9.28 17.71
CA ASN A 499 10.17 9.67 16.45
C ASN A 499 9.69 11.02 15.93
N TYR A 500 10.51 11.59 15.06
CA TYR A 500 10.20 12.67 14.15
C TYR A 500 10.53 12.25 12.74
N SER A 501 9.56 12.38 11.84
CA SER A 501 9.73 12.10 10.40
C SER A 501 9.13 13.20 9.54
N LYS A 502 9.69 13.43 8.36
CA LYS A 502 9.27 14.47 7.42
C LYS A 502 9.21 13.90 5.99
N VAL A 503 8.28 14.42 5.19
CA VAL A 503 8.21 14.26 3.73
C VAL A 503 7.98 15.60 3.07
N PHE A 504 8.23 15.68 1.77
CA PHE A 504 7.73 16.78 0.94
C PHE A 504 7.06 16.20 -0.29
N LYS A 505 5.96 16.82 -0.73
CA LYS A 505 5.25 16.39 -1.93
C LYS A 505 5.17 17.53 -2.93
N PRO A 506 5.71 17.35 -4.15
CA PRO A 506 5.53 18.30 -5.24
C PRO A 506 4.06 18.57 -5.53
N GLN A 507 3.75 19.76 -6.02
CA GLN A 507 2.39 20.19 -6.37
C GLN A 507 2.40 20.75 -7.78
N THR A 508 1.37 20.39 -8.57
CA THR A 508 1.18 20.90 -9.95
C THR A 508 0.31 22.16 -10.02
N SER A 509 -0.17 22.66 -8.87
CA SER A 509 -0.93 23.92 -8.83
C SER A 509 -0.02 25.12 -8.99
N GLN A 510 -0.48 26.14 -9.73
CA GLN A 510 0.29 27.34 -10.08
C GLN A 510 -0.19 28.56 -9.31
N ASP A 511 0.71 29.53 -9.10
CA ASP A 511 0.40 30.85 -8.55
C ASP A 511 -0.09 31.81 -9.67
N GLU A 512 -0.27 33.09 -9.33
CA GLU A 512 -0.72 34.13 -10.24
C GLU A 512 0.25 34.46 -11.37
N ASN A 513 1.51 34.06 -11.26
CA ASN A 513 2.55 34.24 -12.27
C ASN A 513 2.68 33.02 -13.21
N GLY A 514 1.95 31.93 -12.91
CA GLY A 514 2.07 30.65 -13.59
C GLY A 514 3.23 29.79 -13.07
N ASP A 515 3.86 30.17 -11.96
CA ASP A 515 4.91 29.39 -11.31
C ASP A 515 4.28 28.29 -10.43
N MET A 516 4.89 27.11 -10.42
CA MET A 516 4.48 26.01 -9.52
C MET A 516 4.60 26.41 -8.06
N LEU A 517 3.63 26.02 -7.26
CA LEU A 517 3.68 26.26 -5.81
C LEU A 517 4.83 25.48 -5.18
N LYS A 518 5.40 26.04 -4.11
CA LYS A 518 6.35 25.29 -3.28
C LYS A 518 5.71 23.98 -2.81
N PRO A 519 6.52 22.89 -2.62
CA PRO A 519 6.00 21.59 -2.22
C PRO A 519 5.21 21.66 -0.92
N ARG A 520 4.22 20.78 -0.79
CA ARG A 520 3.64 20.43 0.50
C ARG A 520 4.74 19.88 1.39
N GLU A 521 4.69 20.20 2.68
CA GLU A 521 5.62 19.68 3.68
C GLU A 521 4.84 19.01 4.81
N GLY A 522 4.94 17.69 4.84
CA GLY A 522 4.37 16.86 5.90
C GLY A 522 5.40 16.50 6.95
N ASN A 523 5.03 16.58 8.22
CA ASN A 523 5.85 16.09 9.30
C ASN A 523 5.00 15.43 10.40
N GLN A 524 5.63 14.54 11.15
CA GLN A 524 4.99 13.78 12.21
C GLN A 524 5.88 13.71 13.44
N TRP A 525 5.23 13.81 14.60
CA TRP A 525 5.73 13.35 15.88
C TRP A 525 4.89 12.15 16.31
N GLU A 526 5.56 11.08 16.71
CA GLU A 526 4.91 9.87 17.23
C GLU A 526 5.66 9.39 18.46
N THR A 527 4.93 8.92 19.47
CA THR A 527 5.50 8.27 20.64
C THR A 527 4.58 7.13 21.09
N GLY A 528 5.16 6.13 21.72
CA GLY A 528 4.39 4.97 22.15
C GLY A 528 5.18 3.94 22.92
N VAL A 529 4.49 2.84 23.22
CA VAL A 529 5.04 1.63 23.81
C VAL A 529 4.85 0.50 22.82
N LYS A 530 5.87 -0.30 22.62
CA LYS A 530 5.83 -1.58 21.91
C LYS A 530 6.21 -2.69 22.85
N SER A 531 5.58 -3.84 22.68
CA SER A 531 5.91 -5.01 23.49
C SER A 531 5.96 -6.26 22.62
N SER A 532 6.93 -7.10 22.88
CA SER A 532 7.09 -8.44 22.31
C SER A 532 6.97 -9.44 23.45
N LEU A 533 5.80 -10.04 23.59
CA LEU A 533 5.38 -10.88 24.72
C LEU A 533 5.37 -12.35 24.32
N LEU A 534 5.39 -13.24 25.32
CA LEU A 534 5.27 -14.68 25.11
C LEU A 534 6.38 -15.22 24.17
N ASP A 535 7.62 -14.80 24.39
CA ASP A 535 8.77 -15.14 23.57
C ASP A 535 8.61 -14.72 22.09
N GLY A 536 8.13 -13.48 21.86
CA GLY A 536 7.94 -12.92 20.52
C GLY A 536 6.62 -13.29 19.84
N ARG A 537 5.84 -14.20 20.40
CA ARG A 537 4.60 -14.69 19.79
C ARG A 537 3.43 -13.72 19.83
N LEU A 538 3.46 -12.69 20.69
CA LEU A 538 2.46 -11.64 20.78
C LEU A 538 3.11 -10.27 20.73
N ASN A 539 2.91 -9.54 19.65
CA ASN A 539 3.33 -8.16 19.49
C ASN A 539 2.19 -7.21 19.85
N THR A 540 2.46 -6.20 20.68
CA THR A 540 1.49 -5.16 21.01
C THR A 540 2.07 -3.78 20.81
N ARG A 541 1.22 -2.81 20.49
CA ARG A 541 1.59 -1.41 20.31
C ARG A 541 0.49 -0.49 20.82
N ALA A 542 0.90 0.54 21.56
CA ALA A 542 0.07 1.69 21.91
C ALA A 542 0.84 2.96 21.52
N SER A 543 0.26 3.81 20.69
CA SER A 543 0.91 5.02 20.19
C SER A 543 -0.02 6.22 20.13
N VAL A 544 0.57 7.40 20.22
CA VAL A 544 -0.07 8.68 19.94
C VAL A 544 0.75 9.41 18.88
N PHE A 545 0.07 10.08 17.95
CA PHE A 545 0.71 10.81 16.86
C PHE A 545 0.11 12.20 16.66
N LEU A 546 0.95 13.08 16.12
CA LEU A 546 0.59 14.41 15.65
C LEU A 546 1.26 14.63 14.30
N MET A 547 0.46 14.82 13.26
CA MET A 547 0.91 15.11 11.90
C MET A 547 0.53 16.54 11.53
N LYS A 548 1.38 17.20 10.77
CA LYS A 548 1.12 18.54 10.21
C LYS A 548 1.46 18.50 8.72
N ASP A 549 0.51 18.93 7.92
CA ASP A 549 0.66 19.12 6.49
C ASP A 549 0.51 20.61 6.18
N ASN A 550 1.53 21.18 5.58
CA ASN A 550 1.62 22.61 5.32
C ASN A 550 1.83 22.87 3.83
N ASN A 551 1.59 24.10 3.39
CA ASN A 551 1.74 24.56 2.03
C ASN A 551 0.80 23.84 1.04
N ILE A 552 -0.34 23.35 1.49
CA ILE A 552 -1.35 22.75 0.62
C ILE A 552 -1.89 23.85 -0.31
N ALA A 553 -2.03 23.53 -1.60
CA ALA A 553 -2.64 24.45 -2.56
C ALA A 553 -4.07 24.80 -2.12
N ALA A 554 -4.37 26.08 -2.01
CA ALA A 554 -5.67 26.62 -1.71
C ALA A 554 -6.09 27.59 -2.83
N GLN A 555 -7.35 27.54 -3.25
CA GLN A 555 -7.89 28.41 -4.30
C GLN A 555 -7.60 29.88 -3.96
N ALA A 556 -7.07 30.63 -4.92
CA ALA A 556 -6.89 32.07 -4.79
C ALA A 556 -8.21 32.82 -5.07
N TYR A 557 -8.44 33.87 -4.28
CA TYR A 557 -9.61 34.75 -4.42
C TYR A 557 -9.16 36.18 -4.57
N ASP A 558 -9.87 36.97 -5.39
CA ASP A 558 -9.65 38.41 -5.49
C ASP A 558 -10.21 39.16 -4.28
N ASP A 559 -9.99 40.49 -4.22
CA ASP A 559 -10.47 41.34 -3.13
C ASP A 559 -12.01 41.37 -2.96
N SER A 560 -12.74 40.90 -3.95
CA SER A 560 -14.21 40.75 -3.94
C SER A 560 -14.66 39.37 -3.49
N GLY A 561 -13.74 38.47 -3.19
CA GLY A 561 -14.02 37.07 -2.82
C GLY A 561 -14.40 36.18 -4.01
N ILE A 562 -14.03 36.56 -5.24
CA ILE A 562 -14.26 35.76 -6.44
C ILE A 562 -13.02 34.90 -6.71
N ALA A 563 -13.22 33.60 -6.94
CA ALA A 563 -12.14 32.68 -7.26
C ALA A 563 -11.40 33.07 -8.55
N ILE A 564 -10.08 33.20 -8.47
CA ILE A 564 -9.22 33.46 -9.61
C ILE A 564 -8.94 32.13 -10.31
N THR A 565 -9.38 31.99 -11.55
CA THR A 565 -9.31 30.72 -12.29
C THR A 565 -7.87 30.19 -12.36
N ASN A 566 -7.70 28.91 -12.06
CA ASN A 566 -6.42 28.17 -12.11
C ASN A 566 -5.29 28.81 -11.29
N THR A 567 -5.60 29.65 -10.29
CA THR A 567 -4.60 30.30 -9.44
C THR A 567 -4.75 29.84 -7.99
N TYR A 568 -3.64 29.50 -7.37
CA TYR A 568 -3.63 28.94 -6.02
C TYR A 568 -2.54 29.60 -5.16
N TRP A 569 -2.72 29.49 -3.86
CA TRP A 569 -1.72 29.87 -2.87
C TRP A 569 -1.33 28.68 -1.98
N ALA A 570 -0.05 28.53 -1.67
CA ALA A 570 0.45 27.48 -0.78
C ALA A 570 0.21 27.83 0.70
N THR A 571 -1.05 28.02 1.09
CA THR A 571 -1.48 28.51 2.41
C THR A 571 -2.29 27.48 3.22
N GLY A 572 -2.72 26.39 2.59
CA GLY A 572 -3.48 25.34 3.25
C GLY A 572 -2.67 24.64 4.34
N LYS A 573 -3.31 24.33 5.45
CA LYS A 573 -2.71 23.63 6.61
C LYS A 573 -3.73 22.66 7.20
N VAL A 574 -3.27 21.42 7.42
CA VAL A 574 -4.03 20.37 8.10
C VAL A 574 -3.23 19.82 9.26
N GLU A 575 -3.90 19.59 10.36
CA GLU A 575 -3.35 18.91 11.54
C GLU A 575 -4.15 17.65 11.81
N THR A 576 -3.47 16.50 11.85
CA THR A 576 -4.07 15.22 12.20
C THR A 576 -3.43 14.68 13.46
N LYS A 577 -4.23 14.29 14.45
CA LYS A 577 -3.77 13.68 15.69
C LYS A 577 -4.59 12.44 16.01
N GLY A 578 -4.00 11.51 16.74
CA GLY A 578 -4.73 10.31 17.09
C GLY A 578 -4.03 9.38 18.05
N VAL A 579 -4.72 8.28 18.31
CA VAL A 579 -4.28 7.18 19.18
C VAL A 579 -4.47 5.88 18.41
N GLU A 580 -3.47 5.00 18.45
CA GLU A 580 -3.55 3.66 17.87
C GLU A 580 -3.17 2.62 18.91
N LEU A 581 -3.99 1.57 19.01
CA LEU A 581 -3.74 0.38 19.83
C LEU A 581 -3.77 -0.84 18.91
N GLU A 582 -2.81 -1.75 19.05
CA GLU A 582 -2.73 -2.96 18.22
C GLU A 582 -2.19 -4.13 19.05
N ALA A 583 -2.73 -5.33 18.82
CA ALA A 583 -2.21 -6.58 19.33
C ALA A 583 -2.31 -7.66 18.24
N THR A 584 -1.19 -8.33 17.95
CA THR A 584 -1.10 -9.33 16.87
C THR A 584 -0.28 -10.52 17.34
N GLY A 585 -0.81 -11.73 17.17
CA GLY A 585 -0.14 -12.99 17.52
C GLY A 585 -0.93 -13.85 18.48
N TYR A 586 -0.24 -14.69 19.24
CA TYR A 586 -0.83 -15.68 20.13
C TYR A 586 -1.15 -15.11 21.50
N LEU A 587 -2.41 -15.17 21.91
CA LEU A 587 -2.86 -14.90 23.29
C LEU A 587 -2.58 -16.10 24.20
N THR A 588 -2.72 -17.30 23.67
CA THR A 588 -2.35 -18.59 24.28
C THR A 588 -1.78 -19.50 23.19
N GLN A 589 -1.37 -20.72 23.53
CA GLN A 589 -0.84 -21.68 22.53
C GLN A 589 -1.84 -22.00 21.41
N ASN A 590 -3.15 -21.92 21.70
CA ASN A 590 -4.22 -22.27 20.76
C ASN A 590 -5.07 -21.06 20.34
N TRP A 591 -4.76 -19.85 20.77
CA TRP A 591 -5.60 -18.68 20.53
C TRP A 591 -4.79 -17.53 19.93
N MET A 592 -5.05 -17.23 18.67
CA MET A 592 -4.45 -16.11 17.94
C MET A 592 -5.41 -14.91 17.88
N THR A 593 -4.85 -13.73 17.72
CA THR A 593 -5.61 -12.50 17.46
C THR A 593 -4.86 -11.56 16.54
N MET A 594 -5.64 -10.80 15.77
CA MET A 594 -5.26 -9.56 15.10
C MET A 594 -6.27 -8.50 15.46
N THR A 595 -5.89 -7.58 16.30
CA THR A 595 -6.82 -6.59 16.87
C THR A 595 -6.20 -5.22 16.86
N GLY A 596 -7.00 -4.20 16.52
CA GLY A 596 -6.55 -2.83 16.64
C GLY A 596 -7.69 -1.83 16.70
N TYR A 597 -7.44 -0.76 17.42
CA TYR A 597 -8.32 0.39 17.54
C TYR A 597 -7.57 1.65 17.14
N THR A 598 -8.23 2.51 16.37
CA THR A 598 -7.70 3.80 15.96
C THR A 598 -8.69 4.91 16.25
N PHE A 599 -8.21 5.97 16.87
CA PHE A 599 -8.87 7.26 16.94
C PHE A 599 -8.08 8.25 16.08
N THR A 600 -8.75 8.94 15.14
CA THR A 600 -8.14 9.96 14.27
C THR A 600 -9.00 11.21 14.27
N ASP A 601 -8.40 12.35 14.58
CA ASP A 601 -9.02 13.67 14.54
C ASP A 601 -8.27 14.55 13.54
N ILE A 602 -8.96 15.02 12.49
CA ILE A 602 -8.41 15.79 11.39
C ILE A 602 -8.98 17.20 11.46
N ASP A 603 -8.12 18.21 11.50
CA ASP A 603 -8.47 19.60 11.64
C ASP A 603 -7.84 20.44 10.51
N GLU A 604 -8.66 20.92 9.61
CA GLU A 604 -8.29 21.81 8.52
C GLU A 604 -8.15 23.24 9.07
N LYS A 605 -6.90 23.66 9.34
CA LYS A 605 -6.61 24.96 9.95
C LYS A 605 -6.74 26.12 8.98
N SER A 606 -6.50 25.87 7.70
CA SER A 606 -6.64 26.84 6.61
C SER A 606 -6.62 26.13 5.26
N GLY A 607 -7.11 26.82 4.23
CA GLY A 607 -7.21 26.31 2.88
C GLY A 607 -8.63 25.86 2.54
N ASP A 608 -8.76 25.16 1.40
CA ASP A 608 -10.03 24.64 0.95
C ASP A 608 -10.43 23.39 1.72
N HIS A 609 -11.72 23.21 1.95
CA HIS A 609 -12.25 21.99 2.56
C HIS A 609 -12.00 20.76 1.68
N ASN A 610 -11.43 19.72 2.29
CA ASN A 610 -11.20 18.44 1.62
C ASN A 610 -12.18 17.38 2.10
N SER A 611 -13.21 17.13 1.32
CA SER A 611 -14.29 16.17 1.62
C SER A 611 -13.77 14.73 1.87
N LYS A 612 -12.56 14.39 1.42
CA LYS A 612 -11.96 13.07 1.72
C LYS A 612 -11.69 12.90 3.22
N PHE A 613 -11.43 13.98 3.95
CA PHE A 613 -11.20 13.93 5.40
C PHE A 613 -12.51 13.62 6.16
N ASP A 614 -13.65 14.13 5.69
CA ASP A 614 -14.97 13.80 6.25
C ASP A 614 -15.30 12.32 6.12
N ALA A 615 -14.77 11.65 5.07
CA ALA A 615 -15.00 10.24 4.78
C ALA A 615 -14.12 9.29 5.63
N ILE A 616 -13.25 9.84 6.47
CA ILE A 616 -12.44 9.07 7.43
C ILE A 616 -13.18 8.98 8.77
N PRO A 617 -13.62 7.79 9.20
CA PRO A 617 -14.24 7.62 10.52
C PRO A 617 -13.29 8.04 11.64
N ARG A 618 -13.78 8.78 12.63
CA ARG A 618 -13.00 9.18 13.80
C ARG A 618 -12.55 7.99 14.65
N HIS A 619 -13.41 6.96 14.75
CA HIS A 619 -13.15 5.74 15.49
C HIS A 619 -13.26 4.55 14.56
N SER A 620 -12.27 3.69 14.58
CA SER A 620 -12.30 2.40 13.91
C SER A 620 -11.75 1.30 14.82
N LEU A 621 -12.40 0.15 14.79
CA LEU A 621 -12.00 -1.06 15.49
C LEU A 621 -11.99 -2.20 14.48
N SER A 622 -10.91 -2.96 14.43
CA SER A 622 -10.83 -4.24 13.74
C SER A 622 -10.38 -5.28 14.74
N LEU A 623 -11.13 -6.36 14.84
CA LEU A 623 -10.84 -7.51 15.70
C LEU A 623 -11.02 -8.76 14.86
N TRP A 624 -10.01 -9.59 14.84
CA TRP A 624 -10.09 -10.96 14.36
C TRP A 624 -9.41 -11.89 15.35
N THR A 625 -9.99 -13.07 15.56
CA THR A 625 -9.43 -14.09 16.43
C THR A 625 -9.68 -15.48 15.85
N ASP A 626 -8.73 -16.37 16.01
CA ASP A 626 -8.80 -17.79 15.68
C ASP A 626 -8.45 -18.64 16.88
N TYR A 627 -9.28 -19.64 17.16
CA TYR A 627 -9.08 -20.58 18.26
C TYR A 627 -8.98 -22.02 17.73
N HIS A 628 -7.82 -22.65 17.95
CA HIS A 628 -7.56 -24.04 17.63
C HIS A 628 -8.18 -24.95 18.71
N LEU A 629 -9.17 -25.74 18.34
CA LEU A 629 -9.90 -26.66 19.22
C LEU A 629 -9.16 -28.01 19.42
N ALA A 630 -7.83 -27.99 19.51
CA ALA A 630 -6.97 -29.17 19.54
C ALA A 630 -7.37 -30.22 20.59
N ASP A 631 -7.86 -29.78 21.75
CA ASP A 631 -8.26 -30.65 22.85
C ASP A 631 -9.58 -31.39 22.58
N TRP A 632 -10.38 -30.95 21.62
CA TRP A 632 -11.70 -31.50 21.30
C TRP A 632 -11.73 -32.21 19.95
N VAL A 633 -11.25 -31.52 18.92
CA VAL A 633 -11.14 -32.04 17.54
C VAL A 633 -9.83 -31.57 16.98
N GLN A 634 -8.89 -32.50 16.78
CA GLN A 634 -7.61 -32.20 16.19
C GLN A 634 -7.78 -31.53 14.79
N GLY A 635 -7.04 -30.46 14.55
CA GLY A 635 -7.08 -29.73 13.28
C GLY A 635 -8.30 -28.82 13.09
N LEU A 636 -9.22 -28.69 14.06
CA LEU A 636 -10.36 -27.79 13.96
C LEU A 636 -10.05 -26.41 14.55
N HIS A 637 -10.26 -25.38 13.74
CA HIS A 637 -10.14 -23.97 14.12
C HIS A 637 -11.48 -23.27 13.96
N ILE A 638 -11.81 -22.37 14.89
CA ILE A 638 -12.96 -21.48 14.81
C ILE A 638 -12.46 -20.05 14.90
N GLY A 639 -12.71 -19.30 13.84
CA GLY A 639 -12.40 -17.88 13.74
C GLY A 639 -13.65 -17.01 13.90
N GLY A 640 -13.45 -15.79 14.37
CA GLY A 640 -14.48 -14.78 14.40
C GLY A 640 -13.93 -13.39 14.60
N GLY A 641 -14.67 -12.41 14.13
CA GLY A 641 -14.20 -11.03 14.20
C GLY A 641 -15.30 -9.99 14.10
N MET A 642 -14.89 -8.75 14.33
CA MET A 642 -15.75 -7.58 14.26
C MET A 642 -14.96 -6.42 13.66
N THR A 643 -15.57 -5.74 12.69
CA THR A 643 -15.11 -4.43 12.22
C THR A 643 -16.17 -3.40 12.57
N ALA A 644 -15.79 -2.34 13.31
CA ALA A 644 -16.71 -1.27 13.68
C ALA A 644 -16.09 0.10 13.39
N VAL A 645 -16.92 1.01 12.86
CA VAL A 645 -16.53 2.38 12.56
C VAL A 645 -17.56 3.37 13.07
N SER A 646 -17.11 4.58 13.46
CA SER A 646 -18.02 5.69 13.73
C SER A 646 -18.65 6.18 12.42
N ASP A 647 -19.56 7.13 12.53
CA ASP A 647 -20.14 7.84 11.41
C ASP A 647 -19.09 8.58 10.56
N TYR A 648 -19.42 8.78 9.30
CA TYR A 648 -18.65 9.58 8.33
C TYR A 648 -19.55 10.16 7.24
N SER A 649 -19.03 11.14 6.57
CA SER A 649 -19.80 11.91 5.59
C SER A 649 -18.94 12.31 4.38
N PHE A 650 -19.53 12.93 3.40
CA PHE A 650 -18.85 13.57 2.29
C PHE A 650 -19.56 14.87 1.94
N THR A 651 -18.89 16.00 2.12
CA THR A 651 -19.48 17.33 1.90
C THR A 651 -18.92 17.95 0.63
N LYS A 652 -19.78 18.29 -0.34
CA LYS A 652 -19.37 19.01 -1.54
C LYS A 652 -20.41 20.06 -1.91
N ASN A 653 -19.95 21.28 -2.20
CA ASN A 653 -20.80 22.42 -2.56
C ASN A 653 -21.90 22.69 -1.52
N GLY A 654 -21.60 22.50 -0.23
CA GLY A 654 -22.54 22.72 0.86
C GLY A 654 -23.59 21.62 1.06
N VAL A 655 -23.56 20.53 0.28
CA VAL A 655 -24.46 19.37 0.44
C VAL A 655 -23.66 18.21 1.00
N THR A 656 -24.20 17.55 2.04
CA THR A 656 -23.56 16.46 2.75
C THR A 656 -24.34 15.17 2.57
N THR A 657 -23.66 14.12 2.10
CA THR A 657 -24.10 12.73 2.20
C THR A 657 -23.54 12.11 3.46
N HIS A 658 -24.24 11.17 4.10
CA HIS A 658 -23.86 10.69 5.42
C HIS A 658 -24.13 9.19 5.61
N GLN A 659 -23.21 8.52 6.33
CA GLN A 659 -23.39 7.17 6.83
C GLN A 659 -23.22 7.16 8.35
N GLY A 660 -24.21 6.68 9.06
CA GLY A 660 -24.11 6.43 10.51
C GLY A 660 -23.13 5.32 10.86
N GLY A 661 -22.62 5.33 12.08
CA GLY A 661 -21.71 4.27 12.56
C GLY A 661 -22.32 2.88 12.47
N TYR A 662 -21.48 1.88 12.20
CA TYR A 662 -21.90 0.48 12.10
C TYR A 662 -20.85 -0.49 12.63
N ALA A 663 -21.29 -1.73 12.89
CA ALA A 663 -20.42 -2.87 13.17
C ALA A 663 -20.81 -4.04 12.26
N LEU A 664 -19.80 -4.73 11.75
CA LEU A 664 -19.91 -5.96 10.96
C LEU A 664 -19.29 -7.10 11.77
N PHE A 665 -19.84 -8.28 11.64
CA PHE A 665 -19.34 -9.49 12.30
C PHE A 665 -19.09 -10.55 11.25
N ASP A 666 -17.94 -11.20 11.35
CA ASP A 666 -17.52 -12.29 10.49
C ASP A 666 -17.25 -13.54 11.32
N ALA A 667 -17.38 -14.72 10.71
CA ALA A 667 -17.06 -16.00 11.33
C ALA A 667 -16.34 -16.90 10.30
N ALA A 668 -15.49 -17.79 10.81
CA ALA A 668 -14.80 -18.77 9.99
C ALA A 668 -14.68 -20.12 10.69
N ILE A 669 -14.61 -21.17 9.91
CA ILE A 669 -14.21 -22.52 10.34
C ILE A 669 -13.10 -22.96 9.38
N ARG A 670 -12.00 -23.44 9.95
CA ARG A 670 -10.90 -24.09 9.23
C ARG A 670 -10.72 -25.48 9.81
N TYR A 671 -10.58 -26.46 8.93
CA TYR A 671 -10.38 -27.85 9.33
C TYR A 671 -9.22 -28.48 8.57
N ASP A 672 -8.15 -28.77 9.27
CA ASP A 672 -7.02 -29.52 8.76
C ASP A 672 -7.38 -31.02 8.77
N ILE A 673 -7.92 -31.49 7.63
CA ILE A 673 -8.42 -32.86 7.47
C ILE A 673 -7.26 -33.86 7.61
N THR A 674 -6.12 -33.51 7.05
CA THR A 674 -4.82 -34.17 7.20
C THR A 674 -3.72 -33.10 7.12
N ASP A 675 -2.46 -33.47 7.33
CA ASP A 675 -1.30 -32.57 7.16
C ASP A 675 -1.22 -31.96 5.74
N ASN A 676 -1.88 -32.58 4.78
CA ASN A 676 -1.88 -32.17 3.35
C ASN A 676 -3.20 -31.56 2.88
N MET A 677 -4.29 -31.69 3.64
CA MET A 677 -5.63 -31.29 3.20
C MET A 677 -6.28 -30.37 4.21
N GLN A 678 -6.71 -29.22 3.75
CA GLN A 678 -7.41 -28.22 4.58
C GLN A 678 -8.72 -27.81 3.89
N ALA A 679 -9.77 -27.67 4.68
CA ALA A 679 -11.04 -27.08 4.23
C ALA A 679 -11.32 -25.81 5.06
N THR A 680 -11.87 -24.79 4.41
CA THR A 680 -12.24 -23.50 5.02
C THR A 680 -13.68 -23.14 4.70
N PHE A 681 -14.36 -22.46 5.62
CA PHE A 681 -15.67 -21.89 5.40
C PHE A 681 -15.75 -20.55 6.14
N ASN A 682 -15.90 -19.47 5.39
CA ASN A 682 -15.97 -18.11 5.90
C ASN A 682 -17.36 -17.52 5.65
N VAL A 683 -17.86 -16.77 6.63
CA VAL A 683 -19.11 -15.99 6.57
C VAL A 683 -18.75 -14.54 6.87
N TYR A 684 -19.05 -13.64 5.94
CA TYR A 684 -18.83 -12.21 6.09
C TYR A 684 -20.16 -11.49 6.30
N ASN A 685 -20.14 -10.40 7.08
CA ASN A 685 -21.35 -9.66 7.48
C ASN A 685 -22.46 -10.59 7.99
N LEU A 686 -22.13 -11.43 8.97
CA LEU A 686 -22.96 -12.54 9.49
C LEU A 686 -24.42 -12.14 9.80
N PHE A 687 -24.67 -10.88 10.22
CA PHE A 687 -26.01 -10.38 10.59
C PHE A 687 -26.67 -9.57 9.48
N ASP A 688 -26.15 -9.62 8.25
CA ASP A 688 -26.66 -8.92 7.06
C ASP A 688 -26.91 -7.43 7.32
N ARG A 689 -25.97 -6.75 8.00
CA ARG A 689 -26.08 -5.32 8.24
C ARG A 689 -26.04 -4.56 6.92
N GLU A 690 -27.07 -3.73 6.67
CA GLU A 690 -27.10 -2.80 5.54
C GLU A 690 -26.38 -1.49 5.92
N TYR A 691 -25.49 -1.02 5.03
CA TYR A 691 -24.69 0.18 5.20
C TYR A 691 -24.14 0.64 3.86
N PHE A 692 -23.78 1.91 3.77
CA PHE A 692 -22.97 2.41 2.66
C PHE A 692 -21.49 2.33 3.06
N TYR A 693 -20.75 1.49 2.36
CA TYR A 693 -19.32 1.35 2.60
C TYR A 693 -18.53 2.61 2.20
N ARG A 694 -19.02 3.31 1.17
CA ARG A 694 -18.54 4.61 0.73
C ARG A 694 -19.72 5.56 0.56
N VAL A 695 -19.55 6.80 1.03
CA VAL A 695 -20.40 7.93 0.69
C VAL A 695 -19.61 8.90 -0.17
N GLY A 696 -20.23 9.46 -1.17
CA GLY A 696 -19.64 10.37 -2.14
C GLY A 696 -20.50 11.61 -2.36
N THR A 697 -20.57 12.09 -3.58
CA THR A 697 -21.36 13.28 -3.93
C THR A 697 -22.84 12.95 -4.16
N THR A 698 -23.66 13.98 -4.34
CA THR A 698 -25.04 13.77 -4.80
C THR A 698 -25.12 13.18 -6.21
N THR A 699 -24.03 13.21 -6.97
CA THR A 699 -24.01 12.71 -8.35
C THR A 699 -23.52 11.26 -8.46
N THR A 700 -22.67 10.77 -7.54
CA THR A 700 -22.02 9.45 -7.65
C THR A 700 -21.23 9.08 -6.40
N PHE A 701 -20.69 7.87 -6.36
CA PHE A 701 -19.84 7.27 -5.32
C PHE A 701 -20.51 6.95 -4.00
N ASN A 702 -21.84 6.76 -3.98
CA ASN A 702 -22.51 6.19 -2.83
C ASN A 702 -22.65 4.69 -3.07
N MET A 703 -21.95 3.85 -2.29
CA MET A 703 -21.84 2.42 -2.53
C MET A 703 -22.28 1.63 -1.31
N TYR A 704 -23.26 0.74 -1.52
CA TYR A 704 -23.66 -0.22 -0.48
C TYR A 704 -22.50 -1.17 -0.16
N GLY A 705 -22.37 -1.51 1.11
CA GLY A 705 -21.54 -2.61 1.56
C GLY A 705 -22.14 -3.98 1.18
N GLU A 706 -21.27 -4.98 1.13
CA GLU A 706 -21.69 -6.34 0.81
C GLU A 706 -22.70 -6.88 1.83
N PRO A 707 -23.76 -7.55 1.38
CA PRO A 707 -24.66 -8.32 2.24
C PRO A 707 -23.94 -9.48 2.92
N ALA A 708 -24.67 -10.21 3.79
CA ALA A 708 -24.20 -11.50 4.28
C ALA A 708 -23.79 -12.41 3.12
N ASN A 709 -22.56 -12.90 3.14
CA ASN A 709 -22.03 -13.76 2.10
C ASN A 709 -21.07 -14.82 2.64
N VAL A 710 -20.81 -15.83 1.84
CA VAL A 710 -20.02 -16.98 2.24
C VAL A 710 -18.94 -17.30 1.20
N MET A 711 -17.84 -17.92 1.67
CA MET A 711 -16.77 -18.49 0.87
C MET A 711 -16.38 -19.84 1.47
N ALA A 712 -16.41 -20.90 0.67
CA ALA A 712 -15.85 -22.21 1.01
C ALA A 712 -14.55 -22.43 0.23
N GLY A 713 -13.57 -23.03 0.85
CA GLY A 713 -12.26 -23.28 0.26
C GLY A 713 -11.75 -24.68 0.57
N PHE A 714 -10.91 -25.17 -0.32
CA PHE A 714 -10.16 -26.40 -0.15
C PHE A 714 -8.72 -26.20 -0.66
N THR A 715 -7.76 -26.57 0.16
CA THR A 715 -6.33 -26.54 -0.18
C THR A 715 -5.73 -27.93 -0.03
N TYR A 716 -5.00 -28.35 -1.07
CA TYR A 716 -4.17 -29.55 -1.03
C TYR A 716 -2.69 -29.15 -1.10
N LYS A 717 -1.93 -29.52 -0.08
CA LYS A 717 -0.48 -29.30 0.02
C LYS A 717 0.26 -30.60 -0.30
N PHE A 718 1.36 -30.50 -1.05
CA PHE A 718 2.23 -31.63 -1.35
C PHE A 718 3.70 -31.25 -1.12
N LYS A 719 4.45 -32.21 -0.62
CA LYS A 719 5.88 -32.07 -0.29
C LYS A 719 6.67 -33.13 -1.05
#